data_bf2c06ef8ba2cc34df60ecf860f60525
#
_entry.id   bf2c06ef8ba2cc34df60ecf860f60525
#
_cell.length_a   1.000
_cell.length_b   1.000
_cell.length_c   1.000
_cell.angle_alpha   90.00
_cell.angle_beta   90.00
_cell.angle_gamma   90.00
#
_symmetry.space_group_name_H-M   'P 1'
#
loop_
_entity.id
_entity.type
_entity.pdbx_description
1 polymer ?
#
loop_
_entity_poly.entity_id
_entity_poly.type
_entity_poly.pdbx_seq_one_letter_code
_entity_poly.pdbx_strand_id
1 'polypeptide(L)'
;MPRKLSRYPSILILLFLILSLSSLLSACDASDLELLTQVSQGTTTQTETGESSNNIEDEGANLPEGEESIILIEEIIIILLFIATLVGIAARRLRVPYTLGLVVIGLLITLLPQVDITIQPTLIFAILIPPLVFEGAFHLNFHDLRRDLVVILTFAIPGVILTMAIVGAFVSWGTGIPILYTLVFGAIVAAIDPVAVIALFRTIGVPKRLQVLLEGESLLNDGTSIVLFGLIISIAITGSEFNLFTSVVDFIRIAGGGIIIGLILGFIISQIINRIDDYLIETALTTILAYGSFLIAEEIFHVSGVLAVVGAGLIAGNVGPAGMSPTTRIVLFNFWEFAAFVANSFIFLLIGLQIELSSLFESWQVIGIAIAAVLIARAVTIYGLAWVGRDIPFRWQHVLNWGGLRGAISLALALSLPLALGEARNQLQVMTFGVVIFTLLVQGITIGPLVRRLGISERSAVKEEYERRHARSVATQSAFEHLQIMRNNGLISEHTWQTISPLLKQYNQVLVDATKEVLTNHPELEAEEMETARRESLQAQRSTFSILFKDGVISNETYMQLVSEVDAAITSDITNWPELIREQSGIHPPINRLLSAVIQEQDLENSLSALTKLGFSVTHLPSTGGFLGRRSLTLLIGLSEGQESTAVKALSNSCKKRVEYLSTPLEAGSMPFPNPIPVNVGGATIFVFEVERYEEF
;
A
#
# COMPACT_ATOMS: atom_id res chain seq x y z
N MET A 1 35.87 2.34 -37.72
CA MET A 1 35.76 2.60 -36.27
C MET A 1 34.54 3.47 -35.92
N PRO A 2 33.30 3.06 -36.12
CA PRO A 2 32.16 3.73 -35.51
C PRO A 2 31.12 2.76 -34.91
N ARG A 3 31.55 1.71 -34.17
CA ARG A 3 30.62 0.74 -33.55
C ARG A 3 30.70 0.63 -32.02
N LYS A 4 31.52 1.46 -31.34
CA LYS A 4 31.66 1.42 -29.87
C LYS A 4 30.80 2.44 -29.09
N LEU A 5 30.30 3.50 -29.74
CA LEU A 5 29.45 4.54 -29.08
C LEU A 5 27.99 4.14 -28.91
N SER A 6 27.48 3.11 -29.60
CA SER A 6 26.09 2.66 -29.45
C SER A 6 25.82 1.79 -28.19
N ARG A 7 26.85 1.46 -27.41
CA ARG A 7 26.71 0.63 -26.20
C ARG A 7 26.40 1.39 -24.91
N TYR A 8 26.50 2.72 -24.91
CA TYR A 8 26.22 3.53 -23.73
C TYR A 8 25.32 4.74 -24.04
N PRO A 9 24.06 4.54 -24.47
CA PRO A 9 23.13 5.65 -24.66
C PRO A 9 22.82 6.40 -23.36
N SER A 10 22.98 5.76 -22.22
CA SER A 10 22.81 6.36 -20.90
C SER A 10 23.85 7.41 -20.54
N ILE A 11 25.12 7.22 -20.92
CA ILE A 11 26.20 8.20 -20.69
C ILE A 11 26.00 9.44 -21.57
N LEU A 12 25.53 9.25 -22.80
CA LEU A 12 25.23 10.36 -23.72
C LEU A 12 24.02 11.18 -23.23
N ILE A 13 23.03 10.54 -22.63
CA ILE A 13 21.87 11.21 -22.02
C ILE A 13 22.32 11.98 -20.77
N LEU A 14 23.18 11.41 -19.94
CA LEU A 14 23.72 12.07 -18.75
C LEU A 14 24.60 13.28 -19.14
N LEU A 15 25.44 13.14 -20.16
CA LEU A 15 26.26 14.24 -20.69
C LEU A 15 25.41 15.34 -21.34
N PHE A 16 24.34 14.97 -22.06
CA PHE A 16 23.38 15.93 -22.62
C PHE A 16 22.58 16.63 -21.53
N LEU A 17 22.22 15.92 -20.44
CA LEU A 17 21.59 16.48 -19.25
C LEU A 17 22.50 17.50 -18.53
N ILE A 18 23.78 17.17 -18.35
CA ILE A 18 24.77 18.08 -17.73
C ILE A 18 25.00 19.31 -18.61
N LEU A 19 25.11 19.13 -19.92
CA LEU A 19 25.32 20.21 -20.88
C LEU A 19 24.08 21.12 -21.05
N SER A 20 22.87 20.56 -21.04
CA SER A 20 21.63 21.35 -21.08
C SER A 20 21.39 22.09 -19.76
N LEU A 21 21.77 21.49 -18.64
CA LEU A 21 21.70 22.09 -17.30
C LEU A 21 22.69 23.27 -17.16
N SER A 22 23.92 23.09 -17.67
CA SER A 22 24.91 24.19 -17.65
C SER A 22 24.51 25.38 -18.53
N SER A 23 23.80 25.13 -19.65
CA SER A 23 23.32 26.20 -20.51
C SER A 23 22.06 26.90 -19.97
N LEU A 24 21.21 26.20 -19.20
CA LEU A 24 20.06 26.79 -18.52
C LEU A 24 20.47 27.62 -17.29
N LEU A 25 21.45 27.11 -16.51
CA LEU A 25 21.98 27.82 -15.34
C LEU A 25 22.88 29.03 -15.69
N SER A 26 23.51 29.01 -16.85
CA SER A 26 24.26 30.18 -17.35
C SER A 26 23.36 31.25 -17.99
N ALA A 27 22.08 31.01 -18.16
CA ALA A 27 21.10 32.00 -18.59
C ALA A 27 20.50 32.81 -17.42
N CYS A 28 20.64 32.31 -16.16
CA CYS A 28 20.36 33.11 -14.96
C CYS A 28 21.56 34.01 -14.67
N ASP A 29 21.36 35.31 -14.76
CA ASP A 29 22.40 36.30 -14.51
C ASP A 29 22.74 36.33 -13.01
N ALA A 30 24.04 36.40 -12.67
CA ALA A 30 24.51 36.34 -11.29
C ALA A 30 24.04 37.53 -10.42
N SER A 31 23.56 38.60 -11.03
CA SER A 31 22.98 39.77 -10.36
C SER A 31 21.64 39.48 -9.67
N ASP A 32 20.86 38.47 -10.18
CA ASP A 32 19.52 38.17 -9.67
C ASP A 32 19.55 37.29 -8.43
N LEU A 33 20.67 36.59 -8.19
CA LEU A 33 20.84 35.71 -7.00
C LEU A 33 21.36 36.45 -5.76
N GLU A 34 22.07 37.56 -5.91
CA GLU A 34 22.54 38.38 -4.78
C GLU A 34 21.38 39.09 -4.04
N LEU A 35 20.25 39.32 -4.72
CA LEU A 35 19.05 39.92 -4.13
C LEU A 35 18.37 39.04 -3.09
N LEU A 36 18.40 37.71 -3.25
CA LEU A 36 17.82 36.77 -2.28
C LEU A 36 18.56 36.73 -0.94
N THR A 37 19.84 37.06 -0.94
CA THR A 37 20.66 37.09 0.28
C THR A 37 20.45 38.39 1.08
N GLN A 38 20.07 39.49 0.44
CA GLN A 38 19.81 40.78 1.12
C GLN A 38 18.43 40.83 1.78
N VAL A 39 17.41 40.17 1.24
CA VAL A 39 16.05 40.10 1.83
C VAL A 39 16.06 39.38 3.19
N SER A 40 17.02 38.48 3.42
CA SER A 40 17.16 37.73 4.69
C SER A 40 17.78 38.57 5.84
N GLN A 41 18.36 39.75 5.58
CA GLN A 41 19.06 40.52 6.61
C GLN A 41 18.41 41.89 6.96
N GLY A 42 17.30 42.25 6.33
CA GLY A 42 16.73 43.57 6.42
C GLY A 42 15.49 43.72 7.30
N THR A 43 15.54 43.37 8.59
CA THR A 43 14.54 43.85 9.54
C THR A 43 15.18 44.24 10.88
N THR A 44 15.90 45.32 10.92
CA THR A 44 16.10 46.11 12.17
C THR A 44 16.49 47.53 11.84
N THR A 45 15.50 48.42 12.08
CA THR A 45 15.59 49.81 12.53
C THR A 45 16.62 50.77 11.94
N GLN A 46 16.19 51.86 11.30
CA GLN A 46 16.16 53.16 11.98
C GLN A 46 15.63 54.26 11.06
N THR A 47 14.67 55.00 11.60
CA THR A 47 14.22 56.31 11.16
C THR A 47 15.36 57.30 11.28
N GLU A 48 15.73 58.00 10.19
CA GLU A 48 16.20 59.38 10.28
C GLU A 48 15.96 60.16 8.99
N THR A 49 15.54 61.34 9.21
CA THR A 49 15.09 62.41 8.33
C THR A 49 16.18 63.05 7.48
N GLY A 50 15.81 63.44 6.25
CA GLY A 50 16.34 64.69 5.75
C GLY A 50 16.99 64.72 4.38
N GLU A 51 16.35 65.47 3.52
CA GLU A 51 16.85 66.27 2.43
C GLU A 51 16.93 65.76 0.99
N SER A 52 16.16 66.45 0.23
CA SER A 52 15.97 66.66 -1.19
C SER A 52 17.26 66.86 -2.00
N SER A 53 17.40 66.16 -3.10
CA SER A 53 17.90 66.73 -4.34
C SER A 53 17.41 65.99 -5.56
N ASN A 54 16.73 66.64 -6.43
CA ASN A 54 16.29 66.27 -7.78
C ASN A 54 17.49 65.83 -8.63
N ASN A 55 17.41 64.69 -9.26
CA ASN A 55 17.88 64.49 -10.63
C ASN A 55 16.99 63.44 -11.32
N ILE A 56 16.36 63.93 -12.38
CA ILE A 56 15.63 63.16 -13.38
C ILE A 56 16.67 62.56 -14.30
N GLU A 57 16.64 61.26 -14.48
CA GLU A 57 16.94 60.61 -15.77
C GLU A 57 16.85 59.08 -15.60
N ASP A 58 16.17 58.50 -16.55
CA ASP A 58 16.05 57.09 -16.94
C ASP A 58 14.92 56.29 -16.26
N GLU A 59 13.76 56.30 -16.91
CA GLU A 59 12.68 55.31 -16.74
C GLU A 59 13.08 53.97 -17.34
N GLY A 60 13.92 53.22 -16.66
CA GLY A 60 13.90 51.77 -16.71
C GLY A 60 12.81 51.30 -15.74
N ALA A 61 11.80 50.61 -16.23
CA ALA A 61 10.69 50.13 -15.44
C ALA A 61 11.22 49.21 -14.33
N ASN A 62 11.53 49.78 -13.17
CA ASN A 62 11.80 49.03 -11.93
C ASN A 62 10.46 48.42 -11.48
N LEU A 63 10.26 47.14 -11.71
CA LEU A 63 9.23 46.34 -11.05
C LEU A 63 9.42 46.49 -9.53
N PRO A 64 8.35 46.54 -8.72
CA PRO A 64 8.47 46.63 -7.27
C PRO A 64 9.21 45.39 -6.76
N GLU A 65 10.15 45.54 -5.83
CA GLU A 65 11.05 44.51 -5.28
C GLU A 65 10.34 43.17 -4.88
N GLY A 66 9.03 43.21 -4.66
CA GLY A 66 8.21 42.04 -4.39
C GLY A 66 7.85 41.18 -5.62
N GLU A 67 7.81 41.79 -6.83
CA GLU A 67 7.45 41.02 -8.05
C GLU A 67 8.66 40.26 -8.61
N GLU A 68 9.87 40.82 -8.51
CA GLU A 68 11.09 40.13 -8.95
C GLU A 68 11.38 38.87 -8.10
N SER A 69 11.12 38.91 -6.78
CA SER A 69 11.29 37.76 -5.89
C SER A 69 10.30 36.65 -6.18
N ILE A 70 9.08 36.94 -6.63
CA ILE A 70 8.05 35.96 -6.98
C ILE A 70 8.42 35.25 -8.29
N ILE A 71 8.89 35.96 -9.30
CA ILE A 71 9.30 35.42 -10.60
C ILE A 71 10.48 34.47 -10.42
N LEU A 72 11.46 34.81 -9.58
CA LEU A 72 12.60 33.95 -9.25
C LEU A 72 12.18 32.65 -8.57
N ILE A 73 11.25 32.70 -7.63
CA ILE A 73 10.72 31.49 -6.97
C ILE A 73 10.00 30.59 -7.97
N GLU A 74 9.20 31.16 -8.87
CA GLU A 74 8.51 30.42 -9.93
C GLU A 74 9.50 29.72 -10.85
N GLU A 75 10.55 30.41 -11.30
CA GLU A 75 11.59 29.86 -12.16
C GLU A 75 12.34 28.72 -11.48
N ILE A 76 12.74 28.86 -10.22
CA ILE A 76 13.38 27.81 -9.43
C ILE A 76 12.48 26.57 -9.32
N ILE A 77 11.19 26.74 -9.03
CA ILE A 77 10.25 25.62 -8.91
C ILE A 77 10.13 24.86 -10.24
N ILE A 78 10.02 25.59 -11.37
CA ILE A 78 9.91 24.98 -12.70
C ILE A 78 11.19 24.20 -13.05
N ILE A 79 12.36 24.79 -12.81
CA ILE A 79 13.66 24.17 -13.05
C ILE A 79 13.83 22.91 -12.20
N LEU A 80 13.52 22.98 -10.89
CA LEU A 80 13.60 21.82 -9.99
C LEU A 80 12.67 20.70 -10.43
N LEU A 81 11.43 21.02 -10.84
CA LEU A 81 10.47 20.03 -11.33
C LEU A 81 10.92 19.40 -12.66
N PHE A 82 11.50 20.21 -13.56
CA PHE A 82 12.06 19.71 -14.81
C PHE A 82 13.22 18.74 -14.58
N ILE A 83 14.16 19.10 -13.69
CA ILE A 83 15.27 18.25 -13.29
C ILE A 83 14.75 16.95 -12.66
N ALA A 84 13.80 17.05 -11.74
CA ALA A 84 13.19 15.88 -11.08
C ALA A 84 12.56 14.92 -12.10
N THR A 85 11.85 15.45 -13.08
CA THR A 85 11.22 14.65 -14.15
C THR A 85 12.27 13.93 -14.99
N LEU A 86 13.33 14.62 -15.41
CA LEU A 86 14.42 14.02 -16.18
C LEU A 86 15.16 12.94 -15.41
N VAL A 87 15.43 13.19 -14.13
CA VAL A 87 16.04 12.21 -13.22
C VAL A 87 15.14 11.00 -13.04
N GLY A 88 13.82 11.20 -12.91
CA GLY A 88 12.84 10.11 -12.82
C GLY A 88 12.86 9.20 -14.05
N ILE A 89 12.93 9.79 -15.26
CA ILE A 89 13.05 9.04 -16.52
C ILE A 89 14.38 8.27 -16.58
N ALA A 90 15.49 8.90 -16.21
CA ALA A 90 16.82 8.29 -16.20
C ALA A 90 16.92 7.16 -15.19
N ALA A 91 16.41 7.36 -13.97
CA ALA A 91 16.42 6.39 -12.89
C ALA A 91 15.64 5.11 -13.26
N ARG A 92 14.46 5.25 -13.88
CA ARG A 92 13.69 4.11 -14.41
C ARG A 92 14.47 3.32 -15.44
N ARG A 93 15.22 3.99 -16.33
CA ARG A 93 16.02 3.35 -17.37
C ARG A 93 17.26 2.65 -16.81
N LEU A 94 17.88 3.21 -15.79
CA LEU A 94 19.06 2.68 -15.11
C LEU A 94 18.71 1.64 -14.04
N ARG A 95 17.43 1.49 -13.69
CA ARG A 95 16.92 0.61 -12.62
C ARG A 95 17.51 0.95 -11.24
N VAL A 96 17.71 2.23 -10.97
CA VAL A 96 18.11 2.75 -9.65
C VAL A 96 16.94 3.49 -9.00
N PRO A 97 16.88 3.57 -7.66
CA PRO A 97 15.89 4.40 -6.97
C PRO A 97 15.99 5.86 -7.45
N TYR A 98 14.87 6.50 -7.77
CA TYR A 98 14.87 7.86 -8.30
C TYR A 98 15.34 8.90 -7.26
N THR A 99 15.04 8.68 -5.98
CA THR A 99 15.50 9.51 -4.86
C THR A 99 17.02 9.62 -4.80
N LEU A 100 17.70 8.49 -5.05
CA LEU A 100 19.15 8.46 -5.18
C LEU A 100 19.63 9.31 -6.36
N GLY A 101 18.97 9.20 -7.51
CA GLY A 101 19.29 10.01 -8.69
C GLY A 101 19.17 11.51 -8.40
N LEU A 102 18.17 11.93 -7.65
CA LEU A 102 17.94 13.33 -7.26
C LEU A 102 19.06 13.87 -6.38
N VAL A 103 19.46 13.13 -5.35
CA VAL A 103 20.58 13.52 -4.46
C VAL A 103 21.88 13.63 -5.25
N VAL A 104 22.17 12.68 -6.14
CA VAL A 104 23.39 12.69 -6.96
C VAL A 104 23.39 13.89 -7.92
N ILE A 105 22.26 14.19 -8.56
CA ILE A 105 22.16 15.36 -9.47
C ILE A 105 22.25 16.65 -8.67
N GLY A 106 21.57 16.78 -7.52
CA GLY A 106 21.71 17.93 -6.63
C GLY A 106 23.18 18.17 -6.24
N LEU A 107 23.88 17.10 -5.84
CA LEU A 107 25.29 17.14 -5.51
C LEU A 107 26.20 17.53 -6.71
N LEU A 108 25.84 17.10 -7.92
CA LEU A 108 26.57 17.49 -9.13
C LEU A 108 26.36 18.98 -9.48
N ILE A 109 25.19 19.50 -9.18
CA ILE A 109 24.88 20.94 -9.40
C ILE A 109 25.73 21.82 -8.46
N THR A 110 25.98 21.41 -7.21
CA THR A 110 26.87 22.17 -6.28
C THR A 110 28.32 22.25 -6.73
N LEU A 111 28.73 21.43 -7.69
CA LEU A 111 30.05 21.55 -8.30
C LEU A 111 30.14 22.73 -9.29
N LEU A 112 29.00 23.31 -9.69
CA LEU A 112 28.95 24.48 -10.56
C LEU A 112 29.11 25.73 -9.69
N PRO A 113 30.12 26.62 -9.96
CA PRO A 113 30.31 27.81 -9.17
C PRO A 113 29.16 28.79 -9.48
N GLN A 114 28.23 28.98 -8.60
CA GLN A 114 27.20 30.07 -8.64
C GLN A 114 25.80 29.69 -8.11
N VAL A 115 25.60 28.54 -7.44
CA VAL A 115 24.27 28.14 -6.98
C VAL A 115 24.25 28.08 -5.44
N ASP A 116 23.98 29.19 -4.79
CA ASP A 116 23.70 29.26 -3.34
C ASP A 116 22.19 29.35 -3.11
N ILE A 117 21.50 28.22 -3.16
CA ILE A 117 20.08 28.15 -2.83
C ILE A 117 19.95 27.80 -1.34
N THR A 118 19.72 28.80 -0.50
CA THR A 118 19.39 28.60 0.91
C THR A 118 17.87 28.58 1.09
N ILE A 119 17.30 27.42 1.39
CA ILE A 119 15.88 27.29 1.70
C ILE A 119 15.67 27.26 3.19
N GLN A 120 14.69 28.04 3.66
CA GLN A 120 14.33 28.02 5.06
C GLN A 120 13.72 26.67 5.45
N PRO A 121 14.23 25.99 6.50
CA PRO A 121 13.71 24.70 6.95
C PRO A 121 12.22 24.70 7.26
N THR A 122 11.68 25.84 7.73
CA THR A 122 10.24 26.02 8.00
C THR A 122 9.37 25.80 6.78
N LEU A 123 9.82 26.19 5.57
CA LEU A 123 9.09 25.95 4.33
C LEU A 123 9.05 24.44 3.99
N ILE A 124 10.13 23.72 4.23
CA ILE A 124 10.18 22.25 4.03
C ILE A 124 9.13 21.58 4.93
N PHE A 125 9.07 21.95 6.22
CA PHE A 125 8.12 21.40 7.16
C PHE A 125 6.67 21.76 6.82
N ALA A 126 6.39 23.01 6.52
CA ALA A 126 5.02 23.48 6.32
C ALA A 126 4.43 23.06 4.96
N ILE A 127 5.25 22.99 3.91
CA ILE A 127 4.75 22.78 2.54
C ILE A 127 5.01 21.35 2.03
N LEU A 128 6.21 20.80 2.27
CA LEU A 128 6.60 19.53 1.64
C LEU A 128 6.32 18.28 2.49
N ILE A 129 6.34 18.38 3.83
CA ILE A 129 6.09 17.24 4.69
C ILE A 129 4.61 16.83 4.72
N PRO A 130 3.61 17.73 4.82
CA PRO A 130 2.22 17.34 4.88
C PRO A 130 1.75 16.44 3.72
N PRO A 131 2.00 16.73 2.43
CA PRO A 131 1.60 15.85 1.35
C PRO A 131 2.33 14.50 1.36
N LEU A 132 3.59 14.47 1.76
CA LEU A 132 4.38 13.24 1.84
C LEU A 132 3.81 12.27 2.89
N VAL A 133 3.54 12.79 4.07
CA VAL A 133 3.02 12.02 5.19
C VAL A 133 1.56 11.64 4.98
N PHE A 134 0.76 12.56 4.41
CA PHE A 134 -0.64 12.31 4.11
C PHE A 134 -0.80 11.19 3.06
N GLU A 135 -0.01 11.20 2.00
CA GLU A 135 -0.03 10.15 0.98
C GLU A 135 0.25 8.77 1.58
N GLY A 136 1.33 8.64 2.38
CA GLY A 136 1.65 7.40 3.05
C GLY A 136 0.53 6.89 3.96
N ALA A 137 -0.08 7.78 4.75
CA ALA A 137 -1.19 7.46 5.63
C ALA A 137 -2.48 7.13 4.86
N PHE A 138 -2.76 7.84 3.77
CA PHE A 138 -3.94 7.68 2.93
C PHE A 138 -3.97 6.33 2.20
N HIS A 139 -2.81 5.82 1.77
CA HIS A 139 -2.68 4.54 1.10
C HIS A 139 -2.68 3.33 2.05
N LEU A 140 -2.46 3.56 3.35
CA LEU A 140 -2.35 2.48 4.32
C LEU A 140 -3.72 1.91 4.69
N ASN A 141 -3.91 0.59 4.53
CA ASN A 141 -5.16 -0.07 4.90
C ASN A 141 -5.23 -0.28 6.41
N PHE A 142 -6.26 0.28 7.05
CA PHE A 142 -6.45 0.21 8.50
C PHE A 142 -6.63 -1.23 9.02
N HIS A 143 -7.27 -2.11 8.24
CA HIS A 143 -7.45 -3.51 8.62
C HIS A 143 -6.10 -4.23 8.73
N ASP A 144 -5.24 -4.04 7.72
CA ASP A 144 -3.90 -4.63 7.70
C ASP A 144 -3.01 -4.03 8.81
N LEU A 145 -3.09 -2.71 9.02
CA LEU A 145 -2.39 -2.00 10.08
C LEU A 145 -2.79 -2.48 11.47
N ARG A 146 -4.10 -2.62 11.74
CA ARG A 146 -4.64 -3.04 13.04
C ARG A 146 -4.14 -4.43 13.45
N ARG A 147 -3.98 -5.33 12.50
CA ARG A 147 -3.49 -6.69 12.75
C ARG A 147 -2.10 -6.71 13.36
N ASP A 148 -1.20 -5.85 12.89
CA ASP A 148 0.19 -5.80 13.31
C ASP A 148 0.52 -4.53 14.13
N LEU A 149 -0.51 -3.77 14.57
CA LEU A 149 -0.38 -2.46 15.24
C LEU A 149 0.55 -2.50 16.47
N VAL A 150 0.47 -3.55 17.30
CA VAL A 150 1.31 -3.69 18.49
C VAL A 150 2.80 -3.78 18.10
N VAL A 151 3.11 -4.51 17.04
CA VAL A 151 4.48 -4.65 16.55
C VAL A 151 4.97 -3.34 15.96
N ILE A 152 4.15 -2.68 15.15
CA ILE A 152 4.45 -1.39 14.52
C ILE A 152 4.69 -0.33 15.60
N LEU A 153 3.83 -0.21 16.59
CA LEU A 153 4.01 0.72 17.72
C LEU A 153 5.27 0.40 18.54
N THR A 154 5.61 -0.89 18.68
CA THR A 154 6.83 -1.30 19.39
C THR A 154 8.10 -0.84 18.66
N PHE A 155 8.11 -0.90 17.34
CA PHE A 155 9.24 -0.39 16.56
C PHE A 155 9.23 1.14 16.46
N ALA A 156 8.06 1.76 16.33
CA ALA A 156 7.91 3.19 16.12
C ALA A 156 8.11 4.04 17.40
N ILE A 157 7.87 3.52 18.62
CA ILE A 157 8.03 4.31 19.84
C ILE A 157 9.22 3.80 20.66
N PRO A 158 9.19 2.64 21.34
CA PRO A 158 10.36 2.16 22.05
C PRO A 158 11.56 1.92 21.14
N GLY A 159 11.34 1.52 19.88
CA GLY A 159 12.41 1.32 18.90
C GLY A 159 13.13 2.61 18.57
N VAL A 160 12.42 3.71 18.37
CA VAL A 160 13.00 5.04 18.10
C VAL A 160 13.77 5.55 19.31
N ILE A 161 13.21 5.44 20.52
CA ILE A 161 13.88 5.83 21.76
C ILE A 161 15.15 5.04 21.97
N LEU A 162 15.12 3.72 21.74
CA LEU A 162 16.29 2.85 21.84
C LEU A 162 17.35 3.21 20.77
N THR A 163 16.92 3.47 19.53
CA THR A 163 17.83 3.91 18.45
C THR A 163 18.48 5.23 18.82
N MET A 164 17.71 6.22 19.26
CA MET A 164 18.22 7.52 19.72
C MET A 164 19.26 7.37 20.84
N ALA A 165 18.96 6.55 21.86
CA ALA A 165 19.88 6.33 23.00
C ALA A 165 21.18 5.64 22.56
N ILE A 166 21.10 4.57 21.75
CA ILE A 166 22.27 3.82 21.28
C ILE A 166 23.13 4.70 20.38
N VAL A 167 22.52 5.39 19.38
CA VAL A 167 23.25 6.27 18.47
C VAL A 167 23.88 7.42 19.26
N GLY A 168 23.13 8.07 20.14
CA GLY A 168 23.62 9.16 20.97
C GLY A 168 24.83 8.74 21.81
N ALA A 169 24.72 7.62 22.53
CA ALA A 169 25.80 7.10 23.37
C ALA A 169 27.04 6.70 22.55
N PHE A 170 26.86 5.99 21.44
CA PHE A 170 27.95 5.49 20.61
C PHE A 170 28.70 6.64 19.92
N VAL A 171 27.97 7.61 19.36
CA VAL A 171 28.55 8.78 18.71
C VAL A 171 29.26 9.68 19.74
N SER A 172 28.65 9.92 20.90
CA SER A 172 29.30 10.69 21.98
C SER A 172 30.63 10.06 22.42
N TRP A 173 30.61 8.72 22.60
CA TRP A 173 31.81 7.98 22.95
C TRP A 173 32.93 8.03 21.87
N GLY A 174 32.52 7.92 20.59
CA GLY A 174 33.46 7.86 19.46
C GLY A 174 34.00 9.22 19.01
N THR A 175 33.24 10.30 19.20
CA THR A 175 33.57 11.65 18.70
C THR A 175 33.93 12.65 19.81
N GLY A 176 33.56 12.36 21.07
CA GLY A 176 33.72 13.31 22.19
C GLY A 176 32.68 14.44 22.20
N ILE A 177 31.73 14.47 21.31
CA ILE A 177 30.64 15.45 21.31
C ILE A 177 29.75 15.22 22.56
N PRO A 178 29.28 16.28 23.24
CA PRO A 178 28.40 16.13 24.40
C PRO A 178 27.19 15.27 24.11
N ILE A 179 26.86 14.38 25.06
CA ILE A 179 25.78 13.39 24.90
C ILE A 179 24.44 13.99 24.49
N LEU A 180 24.12 15.19 24.97
CA LEU A 180 22.85 15.86 24.67
C LEU A 180 22.72 16.21 23.18
N TYR A 181 23.81 16.67 22.54
CA TYR A 181 23.83 16.96 21.11
C TYR A 181 23.80 15.67 20.27
N THR A 182 24.49 14.62 20.73
CA THR A 182 24.46 13.33 20.02
C THR A 182 23.13 12.60 20.18
N LEU A 183 22.35 12.86 21.24
CA LEU A 183 20.95 12.42 21.34
C LEU A 183 20.06 13.15 20.34
N VAL A 184 20.26 14.46 20.10
CA VAL A 184 19.58 15.18 19.02
C VAL A 184 19.87 14.50 17.67
N PHE A 185 21.14 14.19 17.38
CA PHE A 185 21.52 13.44 16.19
C PHE A 185 20.83 12.07 16.13
N GLY A 186 20.79 11.35 17.26
CA GLY A 186 20.08 10.07 17.36
C GLY A 186 18.60 10.17 17.02
N ALA A 187 17.91 11.24 17.47
CA ALA A 187 16.51 11.49 17.11
C ALA A 187 16.36 11.79 15.61
N ILE A 188 17.24 12.60 15.02
CA ILE A 188 17.25 12.90 13.59
C ILE A 188 17.38 11.63 12.74
N VAL A 189 18.37 10.78 13.04
CA VAL A 189 18.63 9.58 12.23
C VAL A 189 17.75 8.40 12.61
N ALA A 190 16.89 8.52 13.62
CA ALA A 190 15.88 7.50 13.94
C ALA A 190 14.77 7.46 12.90
N ALA A 191 14.38 8.58 12.28
CA ALA A 191 13.40 8.62 11.19
C ALA A 191 13.84 7.74 10.01
N ILE A 192 12.88 6.98 9.43
CA ILE A 192 13.12 5.99 8.39
C ILE A 192 12.24 6.30 7.18
N ASP A 193 12.80 6.27 5.98
CA ASP A 193 12.07 6.44 4.71
C ASP A 193 12.07 5.13 3.90
N PRO A 194 10.94 4.42 3.81
CA PRO A 194 10.85 3.17 3.09
C PRO A 194 10.42 3.33 1.63
N VAL A 195 10.14 4.52 1.14
CA VAL A 195 9.53 4.75 -0.20
C VAL A 195 10.28 3.99 -1.30
N ALA A 196 11.61 4.11 -1.34
CA ALA A 196 12.42 3.39 -2.31
C ALA A 196 12.38 1.86 -2.14
N VAL A 197 12.31 1.38 -0.90
CA VAL A 197 12.25 -0.06 -0.57
C VAL A 197 10.89 -0.63 -0.94
N ILE A 198 9.81 0.08 -0.66
CA ILE A 198 8.43 -0.34 -0.96
C ILE A 198 8.20 -0.42 -2.46
N ALA A 199 8.65 0.58 -3.23
CA ALA A 199 8.59 0.54 -4.69
C ALA A 199 9.29 -0.71 -5.27
N LEU A 200 10.42 -1.09 -4.67
CA LEU A 200 11.14 -2.32 -5.01
C LEU A 200 10.37 -3.58 -4.57
N PHE A 201 9.76 -3.59 -3.38
CA PHE A 201 8.99 -4.71 -2.86
C PHE A 201 7.78 -5.03 -3.74
N ARG A 202 7.08 -4.01 -4.22
CA ARG A 202 5.98 -4.16 -5.20
C ARG A 202 6.45 -4.82 -6.50
N THR A 203 7.65 -4.50 -6.96
CA THR A 203 8.24 -5.11 -8.19
C THR A 203 8.71 -6.55 -7.98
N ILE A 204 9.25 -6.90 -6.81
CA ILE A 204 9.77 -8.24 -6.51
C ILE A 204 8.65 -9.20 -6.07
N GLY A 205 7.49 -8.68 -5.61
CA GLY A 205 6.39 -9.47 -5.06
C GLY A 205 6.70 -9.97 -3.65
N VAL A 206 7.05 -9.05 -2.76
CA VAL A 206 7.26 -9.32 -1.33
C VAL A 206 5.90 -9.44 -0.63
N PRO A 207 5.73 -10.30 0.41
CA PRO A 207 4.49 -10.43 1.17
C PRO A 207 3.92 -9.08 1.61
N LYS A 208 2.62 -8.87 1.39
CA LYS A 208 1.92 -7.63 1.74
C LYS A 208 2.10 -7.25 3.22
N ARG A 209 2.08 -8.25 4.12
CA ARG A 209 2.31 -8.03 5.55
C ARG A 209 3.66 -7.39 5.85
N LEU A 210 4.74 -7.81 5.17
CA LEU A 210 6.07 -7.20 5.35
C LEU A 210 6.11 -5.76 4.84
N GLN A 211 5.37 -5.45 3.76
CA GLN A 211 5.23 -4.08 3.27
C GLN A 211 4.51 -3.21 4.31
N VAL A 212 3.36 -3.66 4.84
CA VAL A 212 2.59 -2.95 5.87
C VAL A 212 3.39 -2.73 7.15
N LEU A 213 4.20 -3.71 7.57
CA LEU A 213 5.09 -3.53 8.74
C LEU A 213 6.11 -2.41 8.51
N LEU A 214 6.71 -2.33 7.32
CA LEU A 214 7.70 -1.31 7.00
C LEU A 214 7.06 0.07 6.80
N GLU A 215 5.93 0.13 6.08
CA GLU A 215 5.15 1.37 5.87
C GLU A 215 4.63 1.93 7.19
N GLY A 216 4.00 1.09 8.00
CA GLY A 216 3.45 1.50 9.29
C GLY A 216 4.51 1.91 10.31
N GLU A 217 5.66 1.17 10.34
CA GLU A 217 6.80 1.55 11.17
C GLU A 217 7.30 2.94 10.78
N SER A 218 7.56 3.18 9.50
CA SER A 218 8.08 4.47 9.02
C SER A 218 7.14 5.63 9.33
N LEU A 219 5.86 5.49 9.00
CA LEU A 219 4.87 6.55 9.17
C LEU A 219 4.77 7.03 10.62
N LEU A 220 4.76 6.11 11.59
CA LEU A 220 4.70 6.45 13.01
C LEU A 220 6.06 6.85 13.58
N ASN A 221 7.14 6.29 13.05
CA ASN A 221 8.51 6.61 13.42
C ASN A 221 8.85 8.07 13.09
N ASP A 222 8.47 8.55 11.92
CA ASP A 222 8.70 9.93 11.50
C ASP A 222 8.11 10.93 12.48
N GLY A 223 6.84 10.75 12.84
CA GLY A 223 6.20 11.59 13.84
C GLY A 223 6.83 11.46 15.24
N THR A 224 7.21 10.25 15.65
CA THR A 224 7.88 10.00 16.93
C THR A 224 9.26 10.68 16.98
N SER A 225 10.03 10.57 15.89
CA SER A 225 11.36 11.19 15.77
C SER A 225 11.31 12.71 15.85
N ILE A 226 10.33 13.33 15.18
CA ILE A 226 10.13 14.79 15.23
C ILE A 226 9.80 15.25 16.64
N VAL A 227 8.89 14.55 17.34
CA VAL A 227 8.53 14.89 18.72
C VAL A 227 9.74 14.74 19.66
N LEU A 228 10.49 13.65 19.56
CA LEU A 228 11.70 13.44 20.37
C LEU A 228 12.78 14.48 20.05
N PHE A 229 12.97 14.81 18.77
CA PHE A 229 13.89 15.87 18.36
C PHE A 229 13.49 17.20 19.02
N GLY A 230 12.22 17.62 18.96
CA GLY A 230 11.74 18.85 19.57
C GLY A 230 11.96 18.89 21.08
N LEU A 231 11.70 17.78 21.77
CA LEU A 231 11.92 17.68 23.22
C LEU A 231 13.42 17.77 23.59
N ILE A 232 14.29 17.01 22.93
CA ILE A 232 15.72 17.00 23.23
C ILE A 232 16.40 18.31 22.84
N ILE A 233 16.06 18.90 21.69
CA ILE A 233 16.64 20.16 21.24
C ILE A 233 16.22 21.31 22.19
N SER A 234 15.00 21.33 22.70
CA SER A 234 14.56 22.30 23.70
C SER A 234 15.41 22.22 24.97
N ILE A 235 15.67 21.01 25.48
CA ILE A 235 16.54 20.81 26.64
C ILE A 235 17.98 21.24 26.33
N ALA A 236 18.47 20.93 25.12
CA ALA A 236 19.85 21.27 24.70
C ALA A 236 20.09 22.77 24.63
N ILE A 237 19.09 23.56 24.25
CA ILE A 237 19.20 25.02 24.14
C ILE A 237 18.96 25.73 25.48
N THR A 238 17.94 25.30 26.22
CA THR A 238 17.56 25.95 27.49
C THR A 238 18.46 25.58 28.66
N GLY A 239 19.25 24.49 28.53
CA GLY A 239 20.06 23.97 29.65
C GLY A 239 19.23 23.51 30.85
N SER A 240 17.93 23.26 30.65
CA SER A 240 17.03 22.78 31.71
C SER A 240 17.42 21.37 32.16
N GLU A 241 17.21 21.08 33.46
CA GLU A 241 17.49 19.73 33.98
C GLU A 241 16.53 18.71 33.32
N PHE A 242 17.12 17.61 32.83
CA PHE A 242 16.34 16.51 32.25
C PHE A 242 15.50 15.82 33.33
N ASN A 243 14.18 15.87 33.18
CA ASN A 243 13.26 15.15 34.05
C ASN A 243 12.49 14.12 33.19
N LEU A 244 12.74 12.84 33.45
CA LEU A 244 12.15 11.75 32.70
C LEU A 244 10.61 11.75 32.75
N PHE A 245 10.02 12.07 33.89
CA PHE A 245 8.56 12.05 34.06
C PHE A 245 7.89 13.15 33.22
N THR A 246 8.39 14.39 33.30
CA THR A 246 7.86 15.48 32.47
C THR A 246 8.05 15.22 30.98
N SER A 247 9.22 14.71 30.57
CA SER A 247 9.50 14.36 29.16
C SER A 247 8.55 13.28 28.62
N VAL A 248 8.21 12.26 29.42
CA VAL A 248 7.25 11.22 29.02
C VAL A 248 5.83 11.80 28.91
N VAL A 249 5.41 12.65 29.87
CA VAL A 249 4.11 13.31 29.81
C VAL A 249 4.00 14.24 28.60
N ASP A 250 5.03 15.03 28.34
CA ASP A 250 5.08 15.92 27.19
C ASP A 250 5.08 15.13 25.86
N PHE A 251 5.82 14.03 25.80
CA PHE A 251 5.78 13.15 24.64
C PHE A 251 4.38 12.61 24.37
N ILE A 252 3.71 12.08 25.39
CA ILE A 252 2.33 11.55 25.26
C ILE A 252 1.35 12.66 24.85
N ARG A 253 1.49 13.85 25.45
CA ARG A 253 0.64 14.99 25.13
C ARG A 253 0.85 15.43 23.68
N ILE A 254 2.10 15.61 23.23
CA ILE A 254 2.42 16.13 21.91
C ILE A 254 2.11 15.09 20.83
N ALA A 255 2.55 13.85 21.02
CA ALA A 255 2.32 12.79 20.03
C ALA A 255 0.85 12.31 20.03
N GLY A 256 0.30 12.00 21.20
CA GLY A 256 -1.09 11.56 21.33
C GLY A 256 -2.09 12.63 20.94
N GLY A 257 -1.84 13.89 21.36
CA GLY A 257 -2.66 15.04 20.98
C GLY A 257 -2.72 15.25 19.47
N GLY A 258 -1.58 15.15 18.80
CA GLY A 258 -1.51 15.24 17.32
C GLY A 258 -2.38 14.18 16.66
N ILE A 259 -2.22 12.92 17.00
CA ILE A 259 -3.01 11.82 16.43
C ILE A 259 -4.51 12.05 16.67
N ILE A 260 -4.92 12.42 17.88
CA ILE A 260 -6.34 12.63 18.23
C ILE A 260 -6.95 13.75 17.39
N ILE A 261 -6.25 14.89 17.24
CA ILE A 261 -6.71 16.01 16.41
C ILE A 261 -6.86 15.56 14.95
N GLY A 262 -5.87 14.85 14.42
CA GLY A 262 -5.91 14.33 13.06
C GLY A 262 -7.08 13.37 12.83
N LEU A 263 -7.32 12.43 13.76
CA LEU A 263 -8.45 11.50 13.67
C LEU A 263 -9.80 12.23 13.70
N ILE A 264 -9.96 13.25 14.55
CA ILE A 264 -11.19 14.04 14.64
C ILE A 264 -11.43 14.82 13.34
N LEU A 265 -10.42 15.56 12.85
CA LEU A 265 -10.52 16.34 11.62
C LEU A 265 -10.74 15.43 10.41
N GLY A 266 -10.02 14.31 10.34
CA GLY A 266 -10.18 13.29 9.31
C GLY A 266 -11.60 12.74 9.28
N PHE A 267 -12.19 12.43 10.45
CA PHE A 267 -13.55 11.95 10.53
C PHE A 267 -14.57 13.01 10.08
N ILE A 268 -14.42 14.25 10.53
CA ILE A 268 -15.32 15.35 10.15
C ILE A 268 -15.31 15.55 8.64
N ILE A 269 -14.13 15.68 8.04
CA ILE A 269 -14.00 15.90 6.59
C ILE A 269 -14.49 14.69 5.80
N SER A 270 -14.22 13.45 6.24
CA SER A 270 -14.74 12.25 5.60
C SER A 270 -16.27 12.19 5.61
N GLN A 271 -16.93 12.68 6.68
CA GLN A 271 -18.38 12.78 6.72
C GLN A 271 -18.93 13.84 5.74
N ILE A 272 -18.17 14.90 5.49
CA ILE A 272 -18.54 15.91 4.49
C ILE A 272 -18.38 15.32 3.08
N ILE A 273 -17.26 14.65 2.80
CA ILE A 273 -16.97 13.98 1.51
C ILE A 273 -18.07 12.97 1.18
N ASN A 274 -18.54 12.19 2.15
CA ASN A 274 -19.61 11.20 1.93
C ASN A 274 -20.94 11.81 1.45
N ARG A 275 -21.13 13.14 1.51
CA ARG A 275 -22.33 13.85 1.08
C ARG A 275 -22.15 14.60 -0.23
N ILE A 276 -20.93 14.67 -0.75
CA ILE A 276 -20.58 15.40 -1.96
C ILE A 276 -20.15 14.38 -3.01
N ASP A 277 -20.44 14.64 -4.28
CA ASP A 277 -20.00 13.82 -5.40
C ASP A 277 -19.40 14.71 -6.48
N ASP A 278 -18.31 15.37 -6.12
CA ASP A 278 -17.53 16.19 -7.02
C ASP A 278 -16.02 16.01 -6.69
N TYR A 279 -15.33 15.37 -7.62
CA TYR A 279 -13.92 15.02 -7.43
C TYR A 279 -13.01 16.25 -7.20
N LEU A 280 -13.36 17.43 -7.71
CA LEU A 280 -12.58 18.65 -7.47
C LEU A 280 -12.77 19.15 -6.04
N ILE A 281 -14.04 19.18 -5.55
CA ILE A 281 -14.34 19.59 -4.18
C ILE A 281 -13.76 18.58 -3.19
N GLU A 282 -13.86 17.30 -3.46
CA GLU A 282 -13.31 16.23 -2.59
C GLU A 282 -11.77 16.30 -2.55
N THR A 283 -11.10 16.59 -3.68
CA THR A 283 -9.64 16.82 -3.72
C THR A 283 -9.26 18.06 -2.90
N ALA A 284 -10.00 19.15 -3.04
CA ALA A 284 -9.77 20.37 -2.26
C ALA A 284 -9.97 20.12 -0.75
N LEU A 285 -11.01 19.38 -0.35
CA LEU A 285 -11.28 19.03 1.05
C LEU A 285 -10.17 18.16 1.64
N THR A 286 -9.64 17.18 0.90
CA THR A 286 -8.50 16.39 1.39
C THR A 286 -7.22 17.22 1.47
N THR A 287 -7.03 18.19 0.58
CA THR A 287 -5.90 19.14 0.64
C THR A 287 -6.00 20.05 1.87
N ILE A 288 -7.19 20.61 2.11
CA ILE A 288 -7.47 21.39 3.33
C ILE A 288 -7.26 20.52 4.57
N LEU A 289 -7.65 19.25 4.53
CA LEU A 289 -7.46 18.33 5.64
C LEU A 289 -5.97 18.10 5.92
N ALA A 290 -5.15 17.84 4.90
CA ALA A 290 -3.71 17.56 5.07
C ALA A 290 -2.97 18.77 5.68
N TYR A 291 -3.11 19.94 5.07
CA TYR A 291 -2.44 21.16 5.55
C TYR A 291 -3.11 21.74 6.80
N GLY A 292 -4.44 21.72 6.85
CA GLY A 292 -5.21 22.21 7.99
C GLY A 292 -4.98 21.42 9.27
N SER A 293 -4.89 20.10 9.19
CA SER A 293 -4.58 19.27 10.37
C SER A 293 -3.17 19.57 10.91
N PHE A 294 -2.20 19.79 10.02
CA PHE A 294 -0.85 20.20 10.40
C PHE A 294 -0.86 21.54 11.14
N LEU A 295 -1.41 22.59 10.51
CA LEU A 295 -1.45 23.93 11.07
C LEU A 295 -2.25 24.03 12.37
N ILE A 296 -3.43 23.39 12.42
CA ILE A 296 -4.28 23.41 13.62
C ILE A 296 -3.58 22.72 14.80
N ALA A 297 -2.92 21.58 14.56
CA ALA A 297 -2.20 20.86 15.60
C ALA A 297 -1.00 21.67 16.12
N GLU A 298 -0.22 22.27 15.23
CA GLU A 298 1.04 22.94 15.58
C GLU A 298 0.81 24.34 16.15
N GLU A 299 0.00 25.17 15.48
CA GLU A 299 -0.17 26.59 15.84
C GLU A 299 -1.24 26.82 16.92
N ILE A 300 -2.31 26.01 16.96
CA ILE A 300 -3.42 26.23 17.91
C ILE A 300 -3.26 25.37 19.16
N PHE A 301 -2.94 24.09 18.98
CA PHE A 301 -2.88 23.14 20.11
C PHE A 301 -1.46 22.87 20.61
N HIS A 302 -0.44 23.33 19.90
CA HIS A 302 0.99 23.08 20.19
C HIS A 302 1.29 21.61 20.41
N VAL A 303 0.80 20.77 19.47
CA VAL A 303 1.04 19.32 19.40
C VAL A 303 1.58 18.94 18.03
N SER A 304 2.00 17.70 17.83
CA SER A 304 2.64 17.27 16.59
C SER A 304 1.73 17.39 15.36
N GLY A 305 2.04 18.36 14.49
CA GLY A 305 1.37 18.54 13.19
C GLY A 305 1.54 17.33 12.28
N VAL A 306 2.71 16.70 12.26
CA VAL A 306 2.99 15.51 11.43
C VAL A 306 2.11 14.32 11.86
N LEU A 307 2.01 14.04 13.16
CA LEU A 307 1.13 12.97 13.66
C LEU A 307 -0.36 13.29 13.46
N ALA A 308 -0.73 14.58 13.43
CA ALA A 308 -2.09 14.97 13.04
C ALA A 308 -2.36 14.65 11.56
N VAL A 309 -1.43 14.92 10.66
CA VAL A 309 -1.54 14.55 9.24
C VAL A 309 -1.64 13.02 9.08
N VAL A 310 -0.86 12.24 9.86
CA VAL A 310 -0.97 10.77 9.87
C VAL A 310 -2.39 10.31 10.26
N GLY A 311 -2.91 10.84 11.37
CA GLY A 311 -4.27 10.50 11.83
C GLY A 311 -5.34 10.89 10.82
N ALA A 312 -5.22 12.08 10.23
CA ALA A 312 -6.13 12.59 9.22
C ALA A 312 -6.09 11.76 7.93
N GLY A 313 -4.90 11.46 7.42
CA GLY A 313 -4.72 10.65 6.22
C GLY A 313 -5.23 9.22 6.40
N LEU A 314 -4.97 8.61 7.56
CA LEU A 314 -5.44 7.26 7.86
C LEU A 314 -6.98 7.16 7.85
N ILE A 315 -7.68 8.13 8.44
CA ILE A 315 -9.14 8.18 8.40
C ILE A 315 -9.65 8.49 7.00
N ALA A 316 -9.09 9.50 6.33
CA ALA A 316 -9.51 9.88 4.98
C ALA A 316 -9.32 8.76 3.96
N GLY A 317 -8.23 7.98 4.06
CA GLY A 317 -7.94 6.86 3.17
C GLY A 317 -8.77 5.61 3.41
N ASN A 318 -9.38 5.43 4.60
CA ASN A 318 -10.14 4.24 4.95
C ASN A 318 -11.65 4.48 5.07
N VAL A 319 -12.07 5.63 5.61
CA VAL A 319 -13.49 5.98 5.77
C VAL A 319 -14.00 6.74 4.55
N GLY A 320 -13.19 7.67 4.01
CA GLY A 320 -13.55 8.47 2.83
C GLY A 320 -13.95 7.65 1.61
N PRO A 321 -13.15 6.65 1.17
CA PRO A 321 -13.43 5.88 -0.05
C PRO A 321 -14.76 5.12 -0.04
N ALA A 322 -15.34 4.88 1.13
CA ALA A 322 -16.64 4.25 1.28
C ALA A 322 -17.79 5.10 0.68
N GLY A 323 -17.66 6.42 0.65
CA GLY A 323 -18.66 7.33 0.06
C GLY A 323 -18.26 7.89 -1.30
N MET A 324 -17.04 7.67 -1.77
CA MET A 324 -16.52 8.22 -3.02
C MET A 324 -16.95 7.42 -4.23
N SER A 325 -17.18 8.10 -5.37
CA SER A 325 -17.32 7.42 -6.65
C SER A 325 -16.01 6.75 -7.09
N PRO A 326 -16.06 5.70 -7.94
CA PRO A 326 -14.84 5.06 -8.46
C PRO A 326 -13.91 6.06 -9.17
N THR A 327 -14.49 7.03 -9.88
CA THR A 327 -13.73 8.08 -10.58
C THR A 327 -13.00 8.99 -9.60
N THR A 328 -13.69 9.48 -8.57
CA THR A 328 -13.09 10.32 -7.52
C THR A 328 -11.96 9.60 -6.80
N ARG A 329 -12.17 8.33 -6.49
CA ARG A 329 -11.14 7.52 -5.83
C ARG A 329 -9.85 7.47 -6.64
N ILE A 330 -9.94 7.19 -7.95
CA ILE A 330 -8.77 7.15 -8.84
C ILE A 330 -8.09 8.54 -8.89
N VAL A 331 -8.86 9.61 -9.03
CA VAL A 331 -8.32 10.98 -9.10
C VAL A 331 -7.59 11.35 -7.81
N LEU A 332 -8.19 11.06 -6.65
CA LEU A 332 -7.58 11.37 -5.35
C LEU A 332 -6.29 10.59 -5.09
N PHE A 333 -6.29 9.28 -5.39
CA PHE A 333 -5.08 8.46 -5.25
C PHE A 333 -3.95 8.98 -6.15
N ASN A 334 -4.23 9.27 -7.41
CA ASN A 334 -3.25 9.83 -8.34
C ASN A 334 -2.78 11.23 -7.94
N PHE A 335 -3.67 12.08 -7.42
CA PHE A 335 -3.33 13.42 -6.96
C PHE A 335 -2.33 13.37 -5.79
N TRP A 336 -2.60 12.53 -4.77
CA TRP A 336 -1.71 12.43 -3.61
C TRP A 336 -0.38 11.74 -3.95
N GLU A 337 -0.40 10.73 -4.84
CA GLU A 337 0.84 10.14 -5.38
C GLU A 337 1.68 11.18 -6.12
N PHE A 338 1.05 12.04 -6.94
CA PHE A 338 1.75 13.13 -7.63
C PHE A 338 2.27 14.19 -6.65
N ALA A 339 1.47 14.62 -5.67
CA ALA A 339 1.87 15.60 -4.67
C ALA A 339 3.07 15.10 -3.83
N ALA A 340 3.04 13.86 -3.39
CA ALA A 340 4.16 13.22 -2.70
C ALA A 340 5.39 13.07 -3.60
N PHE A 341 5.21 12.73 -4.89
CA PHE A 341 6.32 12.68 -5.85
C PHE A 341 7.01 14.04 -5.98
N VAL A 342 6.24 15.13 -6.10
CA VAL A 342 6.79 16.50 -6.20
C VAL A 342 7.51 16.88 -4.90
N ALA A 343 6.87 16.65 -3.74
CA ALA A 343 7.45 16.96 -2.44
C ALA A 343 8.77 16.20 -2.20
N ASN A 344 8.78 14.90 -2.45
CA ASN A 344 9.97 14.06 -2.37
C ASN A 344 11.08 14.53 -3.31
N SER A 345 10.70 14.86 -4.55
CA SER A 345 11.67 15.32 -5.55
C SER A 345 12.37 16.59 -5.11
N PHE A 346 11.61 17.55 -4.60
CA PHE A 346 12.17 18.81 -4.11
C PHE A 346 13.06 18.58 -2.90
N ILE A 347 12.59 17.82 -1.91
CA ILE A 347 13.39 17.56 -0.71
C ILE A 347 14.74 16.92 -1.07
N PHE A 348 14.75 15.82 -1.85
CA PHE A 348 15.98 15.12 -2.17
C PHE A 348 16.91 15.92 -3.08
N LEU A 349 16.39 16.73 -3.99
CA LEU A 349 17.18 17.60 -4.84
C LEU A 349 17.82 18.75 -4.03
N LEU A 350 17.03 19.42 -3.18
CA LEU A 350 17.48 20.48 -2.29
C LEU A 350 18.54 20.00 -1.30
N ILE A 351 18.38 18.79 -0.79
CA ILE A 351 19.38 18.13 0.04
C ILE A 351 20.70 17.97 -0.71
N GLY A 352 20.64 17.46 -1.95
CA GLY A 352 21.81 17.33 -2.79
C GLY A 352 22.52 18.66 -3.00
N LEU A 353 21.77 19.75 -3.13
CA LEU A 353 22.30 21.12 -3.30
C LEU A 353 22.96 21.71 -2.05
N GLN A 354 22.59 21.25 -0.85
CA GLN A 354 23.13 21.78 0.40
C GLN A 354 24.34 21.00 0.93
N ILE A 355 24.73 19.92 0.28
CA ILE A 355 25.86 19.09 0.71
C ILE A 355 27.17 19.63 0.16
N GLU A 356 28.06 20.09 1.05
CA GLU A 356 29.43 20.40 0.71
C GLU A 356 30.27 19.13 0.67
N LEU A 357 30.75 18.76 -0.51
CA LEU A 357 31.60 17.58 -0.71
C LEU A 357 32.91 17.65 0.08
N SER A 358 33.53 18.83 0.20
CA SER A 358 34.75 19.07 0.99
C SER A 358 34.53 18.65 2.43
N SER A 359 33.47 19.10 3.07
CA SER A 359 33.13 18.82 4.47
C SER A 359 32.89 17.32 4.72
N LEU A 360 32.31 16.61 3.74
CA LEU A 360 32.11 15.13 3.81
C LEU A 360 33.48 14.39 3.81
N PHE A 361 34.40 14.81 2.94
CA PHE A 361 35.72 14.16 2.87
C PHE A 361 36.59 14.46 4.09
N GLU A 362 36.52 15.67 4.63
CA GLU A 362 37.30 16.04 5.85
C GLU A 362 36.74 15.31 7.08
N SER A 363 35.44 15.07 7.16
CA SER A 363 34.80 14.46 8.34
C SER A 363 34.53 12.95 8.20
N TRP A 364 35.23 12.24 7.29
CA TRP A 364 34.98 10.82 6.99
C TRP A 364 35.03 9.90 8.22
N GLN A 365 35.86 10.20 9.22
CA GLN A 365 35.96 9.42 10.46
C GLN A 365 34.70 9.53 11.31
N VAL A 366 34.21 10.74 11.46
CA VAL A 366 32.98 11.04 12.25
C VAL A 366 31.75 10.43 11.56
N ILE A 367 31.69 10.53 10.23
CA ILE A 367 30.69 9.89 9.41
C ILE A 367 30.72 8.36 9.56
N GLY A 368 31.92 7.77 9.54
CA GLY A 368 32.08 6.33 9.73
C GLY A 368 31.58 5.84 11.09
N ILE A 369 31.83 6.59 12.16
CA ILE A 369 31.30 6.33 13.50
C ILE A 369 29.80 6.44 13.51
N ALA A 370 29.22 7.47 12.88
CA ALA A 370 27.78 7.68 12.79
C ALA A 370 27.08 6.54 12.03
N ILE A 371 27.63 6.10 10.89
CA ILE A 371 27.12 4.96 10.12
C ILE A 371 27.13 3.68 10.97
N ALA A 372 28.27 3.40 11.63
CA ALA A 372 28.38 2.22 12.49
C ALA A 372 27.35 2.27 13.64
N ALA A 373 27.19 3.43 14.28
CA ALA A 373 26.21 3.63 15.34
C ALA A 373 24.78 3.33 14.86
N VAL A 374 24.40 3.86 13.70
CA VAL A 374 23.05 3.67 13.11
C VAL A 374 22.82 2.21 12.76
N LEU A 375 23.79 1.53 12.16
CA LEU A 375 23.66 0.11 11.82
C LEU A 375 23.53 -0.79 13.05
N ILE A 376 24.34 -0.52 14.09
CA ILE A 376 24.28 -1.24 15.36
C ILE A 376 22.93 -0.98 16.05
N ALA A 377 22.54 0.29 16.17
CA ALA A 377 21.28 0.66 16.80
C ALA A 377 20.09 -0.01 16.11
N ARG A 378 20.06 0.00 14.76
CA ARG A 378 19.00 -0.65 13.98
C ARG A 378 18.97 -2.16 14.22
N ALA A 379 20.13 -2.81 14.21
CA ALA A 379 20.24 -4.23 14.49
C ALA A 379 19.72 -4.57 15.90
N VAL A 380 20.16 -3.83 16.93
CA VAL A 380 19.70 -4.03 18.30
C VAL A 380 18.19 -3.82 18.41
N THR A 381 17.65 -2.78 17.79
CA THR A 381 16.23 -2.46 17.82
C THR A 381 15.40 -3.55 17.16
N ILE A 382 15.71 -3.94 15.92
CA ILE A 382 14.92 -4.92 15.19
C ILE A 382 15.04 -6.30 15.84
N TYR A 383 16.24 -6.83 16.04
CA TYR A 383 16.39 -8.17 16.62
C TYR A 383 16.00 -8.22 18.10
N GLY A 384 16.20 -7.14 18.84
CA GLY A 384 15.84 -7.06 20.26
C GLY A 384 14.34 -6.94 20.51
N LEU A 385 13.61 -6.23 19.67
CA LEU A 385 12.15 -6.01 19.85
C LEU A 385 11.29 -6.96 19.01
N ALA A 386 11.87 -7.69 18.05
CA ALA A 386 11.11 -8.62 17.19
C ALA A 386 10.40 -9.75 17.94
N TRP A 387 10.82 -10.06 19.19
CA TRP A 387 10.15 -11.07 20.01
C TRP A 387 8.71 -10.68 20.42
N VAL A 388 8.39 -9.39 20.42
CA VAL A 388 7.02 -8.90 20.67
C VAL A 388 6.09 -9.32 19.54
N GLY A 389 6.60 -9.35 18.31
CA GLY A 389 5.89 -9.90 17.14
C GLY A 389 6.21 -11.38 16.95
N ARG A 390 5.61 -12.26 17.76
CA ARG A 390 5.90 -13.72 17.79
C ARG A 390 5.90 -14.42 16.42
N ASP A 391 5.30 -13.78 15.38
CA ASP A 391 5.11 -14.35 14.06
C ASP A 391 5.98 -13.70 12.97
N ILE A 392 7.03 -12.92 13.33
CA ILE A 392 7.94 -12.33 12.34
C ILE A 392 9.09 -13.30 12.06
N PRO A 393 9.15 -13.95 10.88
CA PRO A 393 10.22 -14.86 10.53
C PRO A 393 11.58 -14.16 10.56
N PHE A 394 12.62 -14.86 11.00
CA PHE A 394 13.97 -14.30 11.09
C PHE A 394 14.47 -13.71 9.76
N ARG A 395 14.07 -14.30 8.62
CA ARG A 395 14.37 -13.75 7.29
C ARG A 395 13.77 -12.36 7.08
N TRP A 396 12.56 -12.10 7.59
CA TRP A 396 11.91 -10.79 7.51
C TRP A 396 12.61 -9.76 8.39
N GLN A 397 13.10 -10.17 9.57
CA GLN A 397 13.86 -9.29 10.46
C GLN A 397 15.12 -8.75 9.77
N HIS A 398 15.83 -9.55 8.96
CA HIS A 398 16.95 -9.07 8.16
C HIS A 398 16.52 -8.00 7.14
N VAL A 399 15.37 -8.15 6.52
CA VAL A 399 14.84 -7.18 5.56
C VAL A 399 14.40 -5.90 6.26
N LEU A 400 13.71 -5.99 7.40
CA LEU A 400 13.35 -4.84 8.24
C LEU A 400 14.60 -4.08 8.74
N ASN A 401 15.64 -4.82 9.15
CA ASN A 401 16.88 -4.23 9.59
C ASN A 401 17.60 -3.46 8.45
N TRP A 402 17.70 -4.07 7.27
CA TRP A 402 18.41 -3.48 6.14
C TRP A 402 17.57 -2.46 5.35
N GLY A 403 16.23 -2.57 5.40
CA GLY A 403 15.29 -1.68 4.72
C GLY A 403 15.05 -0.33 5.40
N GLY A 404 15.64 -0.09 6.57
CA GLY A 404 15.51 1.19 7.28
C GLY A 404 16.39 2.28 6.67
N LEU A 405 16.06 2.72 5.46
CA LEU A 405 16.75 3.85 4.82
C LEU A 405 16.46 5.15 5.58
N ARG A 406 17.39 6.10 5.53
CA ARG A 406 17.16 7.45 6.06
C ARG A 406 16.80 8.38 4.91
N GLY A 407 15.82 9.26 5.13
CA GLY A 407 15.24 10.02 4.05
C GLY A 407 15.00 11.48 4.34
N ALA A 408 13.96 12.00 3.71
CA ALA A 408 13.60 13.40 3.68
C ALA A 408 13.49 14.05 5.08
N ILE A 409 12.83 13.36 6.01
CA ILE A 409 12.58 13.91 7.36
C ILE A 409 13.86 14.03 8.18
N SER A 410 14.75 13.02 8.12
CA SER A 410 16.07 13.13 8.79
C SER A 410 16.85 14.36 8.33
N LEU A 411 16.77 14.66 7.05
CA LEU A 411 17.50 15.78 6.46
C LEU A 411 16.82 17.13 6.77
N ALA A 412 15.48 17.19 6.71
CA ALA A 412 14.74 18.37 7.13
C ALA A 412 15.04 18.73 8.60
N LEU A 413 15.07 17.73 9.50
CA LEU A 413 15.45 17.92 10.89
C LEU A 413 16.91 18.40 11.06
N ALA A 414 17.85 17.85 10.28
CA ALA A 414 19.25 18.30 10.32
C ALA A 414 19.38 19.76 9.87
N LEU A 415 18.65 20.17 8.86
CA LEU A 415 18.64 21.56 8.39
C LEU A 415 17.97 22.51 9.37
N SER A 416 17.00 22.04 10.15
CA SER A 416 16.28 22.84 11.16
C SER A 416 17.09 23.03 12.46
N LEU A 417 18.31 22.48 12.57
CA LEU A 417 19.15 22.65 13.76
C LEU A 417 19.42 24.13 14.02
N PRO A 418 19.14 24.64 15.24
CA PRO A 418 19.34 26.04 15.58
C PRO A 418 20.83 26.47 15.54
N LEU A 419 21.06 27.71 15.18
CA LEU A 419 22.41 28.32 15.19
C LEU A 419 23.04 28.34 16.59
N ALA A 420 22.22 28.30 17.64
CA ALA A 420 22.66 28.24 19.03
C ALA A 420 23.55 27.03 19.37
N LEU A 421 23.52 25.97 18.56
CA LEU A 421 24.40 24.78 18.72
C LEU A 421 25.85 25.01 18.29
N GLY A 422 26.17 26.15 17.64
CA GLY A 422 27.53 26.50 17.22
C GLY A 422 28.17 25.45 16.31
N GLU A 423 29.42 25.07 16.59
CA GLU A 423 30.18 24.08 15.81
C GLU A 423 29.52 22.68 15.77
N ALA A 424 28.82 22.30 16.85
CA ALA A 424 28.12 21.02 16.89
C ALA A 424 27.05 20.91 15.81
N ARG A 425 26.40 22.00 15.42
CA ARG A 425 25.40 22.04 14.33
C ARG A 425 25.97 21.49 13.02
N ASN A 426 27.14 22.02 12.60
CA ASN A 426 27.75 21.59 11.34
C ASN A 426 28.18 20.11 11.39
N GLN A 427 28.72 19.66 12.52
CA GLN A 427 29.12 18.26 12.70
C GLN A 427 27.89 17.33 12.62
N LEU A 428 26.77 17.68 13.28
CA LEU A 428 25.54 16.89 13.25
C LEU A 428 24.94 16.86 11.83
N GLN A 429 24.98 17.97 11.09
CA GLN A 429 24.52 18.04 9.71
C GLN A 429 25.36 17.14 8.80
N VAL A 430 26.68 17.26 8.83
CA VAL A 430 27.59 16.45 8.02
C VAL A 430 27.46 14.96 8.32
N MET A 431 27.32 14.57 9.61
CA MET A 431 27.03 13.18 9.98
C MET A 431 25.72 12.69 9.41
N THR A 432 24.65 13.51 9.50
CA THR A 432 23.33 13.14 8.97
C THR A 432 23.39 12.95 7.47
N PHE A 433 23.99 13.89 6.73
CA PHE A 433 24.15 13.77 5.28
C PHE A 433 24.94 12.53 4.89
N GLY A 434 26.07 12.24 5.59
CA GLY A 434 26.88 11.06 5.38
C GLY A 434 26.09 9.75 5.59
N VAL A 435 25.30 9.67 6.66
CA VAL A 435 24.43 8.52 6.96
C VAL A 435 23.36 8.35 5.90
N VAL A 436 22.70 9.43 5.48
CA VAL A 436 21.64 9.37 4.46
C VAL A 436 22.20 8.90 3.11
N ILE A 437 23.31 9.49 2.66
CA ILE A 437 23.97 9.06 1.42
C ILE A 437 24.35 7.57 1.49
N PHE A 438 24.95 7.13 2.60
CA PHE A 438 25.30 5.73 2.79
C PHE A 438 24.08 4.81 2.73
N THR A 439 23.01 5.15 3.42
CA THR A 439 21.80 4.30 3.45
C THR A 439 21.13 4.22 2.07
N LEU A 440 21.01 5.34 1.36
CA LEU A 440 20.45 5.37 0.02
C LEU A 440 21.32 4.62 -1.01
N LEU A 441 22.65 4.83 -0.99
CA LEU A 441 23.57 4.20 -1.93
C LEU A 441 23.78 2.72 -1.62
N VAL A 442 24.17 2.39 -0.39
CA VAL A 442 24.58 1.03 -0.04
C VAL A 442 23.36 0.16 0.26
N GLN A 443 22.53 0.56 1.21
CA GLN A 443 21.36 -0.23 1.59
C GLN A 443 20.31 -0.23 0.49
N GLY A 444 19.99 0.92 -0.12
CA GLY A 444 19.00 1.04 -1.20
C GLY A 444 19.33 0.18 -2.42
N ILE A 445 20.59 0.08 -2.82
CA ILE A 445 21.01 -0.77 -3.96
C ILE A 445 21.04 -2.26 -3.56
N THR A 446 21.47 -2.57 -2.34
CA THR A 446 21.70 -3.96 -1.92
C THR A 446 20.48 -4.65 -1.34
N ILE A 447 19.40 -3.93 -1.00
CA ILE A 447 18.17 -4.52 -0.45
C ILE A 447 17.51 -5.51 -1.43
N GLY A 448 17.48 -5.19 -2.73
CA GLY A 448 16.92 -6.08 -3.76
C GLY A 448 17.63 -7.43 -3.85
N PRO A 449 18.95 -7.48 -4.01
CA PRO A 449 19.73 -8.70 -3.90
C PRO A 449 19.53 -9.46 -2.58
N LEU A 450 19.42 -8.74 -1.45
CA LEU A 450 19.16 -9.36 -0.15
C LEU A 450 17.83 -10.10 -0.11
N VAL A 451 16.73 -9.44 -0.52
CA VAL A 451 15.37 -10.02 -0.55
C VAL A 451 15.34 -11.28 -1.43
N ARG A 452 15.98 -11.23 -2.59
CA ARG A 452 16.07 -12.38 -3.51
C ARG A 452 16.86 -13.55 -2.90
N ARG A 453 18.00 -13.27 -2.23
CA ARG A 453 18.82 -14.31 -1.57
C ARG A 453 18.10 -14.95 -0.38
N LEU A 454 17.27 -14.22 0.33
CA LEU A 454 16.48 -14.74 1.44
C LEU A 454 15.25 -15.52 0.99
N GLY A 455 14.91 -15.52 -0.31
CA GLY A 455 13.78 -16.24 -0.86
C GLY A 455 12.44 -15.74 -0.32
N ILE A 456 12.27 -14.43 -0.14
CA ILE A 456 11.06 -13.82 0.44
C ILE A 456 10.02 -13.47 -0.63
N SER A 457 10.33 -13.67 -1.91
CA SER A 457 9.37 -13.43 -2.99
C SER A 457 8.23 -14.45 -2.94
N GLU A 458 7.00 -13.99 -2.83
CA GLU A 458 5.77 -14.82 -2.92
C GLU A 458 5.38 -15.11 -4.38
N ARG A 459 6.07 -14.56 -5.36
CA ARG A 459 5.80 -14.92 -6.74
C ARG A 459 6.17 -16.38 -6.95
N SER A 460 5.21 -17.25 -6.67
CA SER A 460 5.23 -18.62 -7.11
C SER A 460 5.36 -18.63 -8.64
N ALA A 461 6.23 -19.46 -9.20
CA ALA A 461 6.32 -19.62 -10.65
C ALA A 461 4.95 -19.96 -11.28
N VAL A 462 4.09 -20.58 -10.48
CA VAL A 462 2.71 -20.91 -10.84
C VAL A 462 1.84 -19.65 -10.94
N LYS A 463 1.94 -18.71 -9.99
CA LYS A 463 1.18 -17.47 -10.01
C LYS A 463 1.62 -16.58 -11.19
N GLU A 464 2.92 -16.52 -11.48
CA GLU A 464 3.44 -15.80 -12.65
C GLU A 464 2.96 -16.43 -13.97
N GLU A 465 2.91 -17.75 -14.05
CA GLU A 465 2.39 -18.47 -15.21
C GLU A 465 0.89 -18.24 -15.38
N TYR A 466 0.11 -18.27 -14.30
CA TYR A 466 -1.30 -17.93 -14.29
C TYR A 466 -1.52 -16.49 -14.78
N GLU A 467 -0.87 -15.49 -14.17
CA GLU A 467 -0.97 -14.07 -14.55
C GLU A 467 -0.65 -13.88 -16.04
N ARG A 468 0.39 -14.54 -16.53
CA ARG A 468 0.80 -14.46 -17.93
C ARG A 468 -0.22 -15.05 -18.89
N ARG A 469 -0.82 -16.21 -18.56
CA ARG A 469 -1.84 -16.87 -19.40
C ARG A 469 -3.14 -16.07 -19.36
N HIS A 470 -3.58 -15.65 -18.18
CA HIS A 470 -4.77 -14.83 -18.00
C HIS A 470 -4.67 -13.51 -18.77
N ALA A 471 -3.57 -12.76 -18.61
CA ALA A 471 -3.35 -11.51 -19.34
C ALA A 471 -3.38 -11.70 -20.87
N ARG A 472 -2.82 -12.81 -21.40
CA ARG A 472 -2.90 -13.12 -22.83
C ARG A 472 -4.32 -13.42 -23.28
N SER A 473 -5.12 -14.15 -22.47
CA SER A 473 -6.51 -14.42 -22.78
C SER A 473 -7.32 -13.14 -22.85
N VAL A 474 -7.22 -12.27 -21.84
CA VAL A 474 -7.90 -10.95 -21.81
C VAL A 474 -7.48 -10.08 -22.98
N ALA A 475 -6.18 -10.00 -23.30
CA ALA A 475 -5.68 -9.23 -24.43
C ALA A 475 -6.18 -9.77 -25.78
N THR A 476 -6.28 -11.10 -25.94
CA THR A 476 -6.81 -11.73 -27.14
C THR A 476 -8.30 -11.47 -27.29
N GLN A 477 -9.05 -11.50 -26.19
CA GLN A 477 -10.47 -11.15 -26.16
C GLN A 477 -10.70 -9.69 -26.57
N SER A 478 -9.95 -8.75 -25.98
CA SER A 478 -10.03 -7.33 -26.33
C SER A 478 -9.64 -7.08 -27.80
N ALA A 479 -8.64 -7.78 -28.33
CA ALA A 479 -8.28 -7.70 -29.74
C ALA A 479 -9.42 -8.21 -30.66
N PHE A 480 -10.09 -9.29 -30.27
CA PHE A 480 -11.24 -9.81 -31.00
C PHE A 480 -12.40 -8.79 -31.01
N GLU A 481 -12.73 -8.20 -29.87
CA GLU A 481 -13.77 -7.17 -29.76
C GLU A 481 -13.42 -5.93 -30.60
N HIS A 482 -12.18 -5.49 -30.58
CA HIS A 482 -11.72 -4.38 -31.40
C HIS A 482 -11.86 -4.67 -32.90
N LEU A 483 -11.48 -5.85 -33.35
CA LEU A 483 -11.64 -6.27 -34.75
C LEU A 483 -13.13 -6.36 -35.14
N GLN A 484 -14.01 -6.74 -34.21
CA GLN A 484 -15.46 -6.75 -34.44
C GLN A 484 -15.99 -5.33 -34.64
N ILE A 485 -15.52 -4.36 -33.86
CA ILE A 485 -15.84 -2.93 -34.05
C ILE A 485 -15.34 -2.44 -35.41
N MET A 486 -14.09 -2.76 -35.77
CA MET A 486 -13.52 -2.40 -37.07
C MET A 486 -14.32 -2.97 -38.25
N ARG A 487 -14.81 -4.23 -38.12
CA ARG A 487 -15.70 -4.83 -39.12
C ARG A 487 -17.02 -4.06 -39.23
N ASN A 488 -17.67 -3.78 -38.11
CA ASN A 488 -18.94 -3.07 -38.07
C ASN A 488 -18.83 -1.65 -38.66
N ASN A 489 -17.68 -1.03 -38.51
CA ASN A 489 -17.38 0.29 -39.07
C ASN A 489 -16.89 0.23 -40.53
N GLY A 490 -16.84 -0.95 -41.14
CA GLY A 490 -16.38 -1.12 -42.53
C GLY A 490 -14.87 -0.92 -42.75
N LEU A 491 -14.06 -0.89 -41.70
CA LEU A 491 -12.61 -0.68 -41.76
C LEU A 491 -11.82 -1.94 -42.18
N ILE A 492 -12.43 -3.12 -42.06
CA ILE A 492 -11.87 -4.40 -42.51
C ILE A 492 -12.86 -5.12 -43.41
N SER A 493 -12.34 -5.85 -44.43
CA SER A 493 -13.18 -6.60 -45.34
C SER A 493 -13.76 -7.86 -44.69
N GLU A 494 -14.92 -8.31 -45.20
CA GLU A 494 -15.56 -9.53 -44.73
C GLU A 494 -14.66 -10.77 -44.90
N HIS A 495 -13.89 -10.83 -45.94
CA HIS A 495 -12.92 -11.91 -46.19
C HIS A 495 -11.84 -11.94 -45.10
N THR A 496 -11.28 -10.79 -44.73
CA THR A 496 -10.29 -10.67 -43.64
C THR A 496 -10.90 -11.09 -42.30
N TRP A 497 -12.14 -10.67 -42.03
CA TRP A 497 -12.83 -11.06 -40.83
C TRP A 497 -13.05 -12.58 -40.75
N GLN A 498 -13.54 -13.21 -41.81
CA GLN A 498 -13.78 -14.66 -41.86
C GLN A 498 -12.49 -15.47 -41.70
N THR A 499 -11.35 -14.92 -42.09
CA THR A 499 -10.04 -15.58 -41.97
C THR A 499 -9.50 -15.46 -40.52
N ILE A 500 -9.58 -14.28 -39.92
CA ILE A 500 -8.88 -14.00 -38.63
C ILE A 500 -9.77 -14.36 -37.42
N SER A 501 -11.07 -14.11 -37.49
CA SER A 501 -11.99 -14.28 -36.36
C SER A 501 -12.01 -15.73 -35.80
N PRO A 502 -12.06 -16.80 -36.61
CA PRO A 502 -12.02 -18.17 -36.08
C PRO A 502 -10.69 -18.50 -35.38
N LEU A 503 -9.58 -18.01 -35.96
CA LEU A 503 -8.25 -18.25 -35.39
C LEU A 503 -8.08 -17.60 -34.01
N LEU A 504 -8.54 -16.34 -33.87
CA LEU A 504 -8.50 -15.65 -32.58
C LEU A 504 -9.40 -16.30 -31.56
N LYS A 505 -10.62 -16.74 -31.95
CA LYS A 505 -11.51 -17.48 -31.06
C LYS A 505 -10.87 -18.78 -30.58
N GLN A 506 -10.34 -19.58 -31.49
CA GLN A 506 -9.67 -20.83 -31.14
C GLN A 506 -8.47 -20.58 -30.23
N TYR A 507 -7.65 -19.59 -30.54
CA TYR A 507 -6.50 -19.24 -29.71
C TYR A 507 -6.91 -18.78 -28.31
N ASN A 508 -7.96 -17.95 -28.22
CA ASN A 508 -8.50 -17.53 -26.91
C ASN A 508 -9.02 -18.73 -26.11
N GLN A 509 -9.72 -19.66 -26.74
CA GLN A 509 -10.22 -20.85 -26.06
C GLN A 509 -9.07 -21.70 -25.48
N VAL A 510 -8.00 -21.89 -26.23
CA VAL A 510 -6.79 -22.60 -25.73
C VAL A 510 -6.18 -21.90 -24.52
N LEU A 511 -6.15 -20.56 -24.54
CA LEU A 511 -5.62 -19.79 -23.40
C LEU A 511 -6.54 -19.88 -22.18
N VAL A 512 -7.86 -19.82 -22.37
CA VAL A 512 -8.86 -19.99 -21.28
C VAL A 512 -8.72 -21.38 -20.67
N ASP A 513 -8.69 -22.42 -21.49
CA ASP A 513 -8.56 -23.81 -21.02
C ASP A 513 -7.23 -24.03 -20.25
N ALA A 514 -6.13 -23.47 -20.78
CA ALA A 514 -4.83 -23.51 -20.11
C ALA A 514 -4.80 -22.72 -18.79
N THR A 515 -5.55 -21.64 -18.67
CA THR A 515 -5.70 -20.84 -17.44
C THR A 515 -6.52 -21.63 -16.41
N LYS A 516 -7.63 -22.23 -16.86
CA LYS A 516 -8.49 -23.09 -16.03
C LYS A 516 -7.73 -24.31 -15.48
N GLU A 517 -6.85 -24.93 -16.29
CA GLU A 517 -6.01 -26.02 -15.83
C GLU A 517 -5.10 -25.62 -14.66
N VAL A 518 -4.51 -24.40 -14.70
CA VAL A 518 -3.67 -23.90 -13.61
C VAL A 518 -4.49 -23.70 -12.35
N LEU A 519 -5.69 -23.11 -12.45
CA LEU A 519 -6.59 -22.89 -11.30
C LEU A 519 -7.04 -24.23 -10.68
N THR A 520 -7.43 -25.20 -11.51
CA THR A 520 -7.87 -26.53 -11.03
C THR A 520 -6.75 -27.26 -10.28
N ASN A 521 -5.49 -27.09 -10.69
CA ASN A 521 -4.34 -27.69 -10.03
C ASN A 521 -3.89 -26.93 -8.77
N HIS A 522 -4.33 -25.66 -8.61
CA HIS A 522 -3.96 -24.77 -7.51
C HIS A 522 -5.19 -24.08 -6.91
N PRO A 523 -5.98 -24.78 -6.08
CA PRO A 523 -7.24 -24.26 -5.52
C PRO A 523 -7.05 -23.02 -4.64
N GLU A 524 -5.85 -22.78 -4.12
CA GLU A 524 -5.49 -21.56 -3.39
C GLU A 524 -5.52 -20.31 -4.27
N LEU A 525 -5.11 -20.40 -5.55
CA LEU A 525 -5.20 -19.30 -6.51
C LEU A 525 -6.64 -19.04 -6.95
N GLU A 526 -7.44 -20.10 -7.12
CA GLU A 526 -8.87 -19.99 -7.41
C GLU A 526 -9.62 -19.30 -6.28
N ALA A 527 -9.30 -19.63 -5.02
CA ALA A 527 -9.87 -18.95 -3.86
C ALA A 527 -9.49 -17.46 -3.78
N GLU A 528 -8.23 -17.11 -4.08
CA GLU A 528 -7.75 -15.72 -4.11
C GLU A 528 -8.46 -14.92 -5.23
N GLU A 529 -8.62 -15.51 -6.42
CA GLU A 529 -9.34 -14.90 -7.54
C GLU A 529 -10.82 -14.68 -7.21
N MET A 530 -11.47 -15.71 -6.64
CA MET A 530 -12.88 -15.64 -6.24
C MET A 530 -13.12 -14.56 -5.19
N GLU A 531 -12.25 -14.44 -4.18
CA GLU A 531 -12.36 -13.40 -3.16
C GLU A 531 -12.15 -12.01 -3.74
N THR A 532 -11.22 -11.86 -4.69
CA THR A 532 -11.01 -10.59 -5.39
C THR A 532 -12.24 -10.21 -6.21
N ALA A 533 -12.77 -11.15 -6.99
CA ALA A 533 -13.99 -10.93 -7.81
C ALA A 533 -15.20 -10.59 -6.92
N ARG A 534 -15.34 -11.25 -5.77
CA ARG A 534 -16.38 -10.96 -4.78
C ARG A 534 -16.31 -9.51 -4.30
N ARG A 535 -15.12 -9.08 -3.86
CA ARG A 535 -14.93 -7.71 -3.33
C ARG A 535 -15.21 -6.65 -4.39
N GLU A 536 -14.69 -6.83 -5.58
CA GLU A 536 -14.92 -5.89 -6.69
C GLU A 536 -16.40 -5.83 -7.09
N SER A 537 -17.10 -6.98 -7.13
CA SER A 537 -18.55 -7.02 -7.42
C SER A 537 -19.37 -6.29 -6.36
N LEU A 538 -19.09 -6.53 -5.07
CA LEU A 538 -19.79 -5.86 -3.98
C LEU A 538 -19.50 -4.35 -3.94
N GLN A 539 -18.28 -3.93 -4.24
CA GLN A 539 -17.93 -2.51 -4.35
C GLN A 539 -18.65 -1.83 -5.54
N ALA A 540 -18.74 -2.52 -6.67
CA ALA A 540 -19.50 -2.03 -7.83
C ALA A 540 -20.99 -1.87 -7.52
N GLN A 541 -21.61 -2.85 -6.82
CA GLN A 541 -23.00 -2.76 -6.37
C GLN A 541 -23.21 -1.55 -5.45
N ARG A 542 -22.33 -1.37 -4.46
CA ARG A 542 -22.37 -0.25 -3.53
C ARG A 542 -22.31 1.10 -4.25
N SER A 543 -21.38 1.22 -5.20
CA SER A 543 -21.26 2.41 -6.04
C SER A 543 -22.51 2.69 -6.86
N THR A 544 -23.09 1.64 -7.46
CA THR A 544 -24.33 1.76 -8.23
C THR A 544 -25.50 2.23 -7.35
N PHE A 545 -25.64 1.70 -6.13
CA PHE A 545 -26.66 2.16 -5.19
C PHE A 545 -26.49 3.64 -4.82
N SER A 546 -25.25 4.10 -4.67
CA SER A 546 -24.95 5.52 -4.44
C SER A 546 -25.39 6.40 -5.62
N ILE A 547 -25.15 5.97 -6.86
CA ILE A 547 -25.58 6.68 -8.06
C ILE A 547 -27.11 6.72 -8.15
N LEU A 548 -27.79 5.57 -7.96
CA LEU A 548 -29.25 5.48 -8.01
C LEU A 548 -29.93 6.36 -6.94
N PHE A 549 -29.31 6.49 -5.77
CA PHE A 549 -29.79 7.40 -4.72
C PHE A 549 -29.62 8.88 -5.13
N LYS A 550 -28.47 9.25 -5.68
CA LYS A 550 -28.19 10.62 -6.15
C LYS A 550 -29.09 11.03 -7.31
N ASP A 551 -29.39 10.11 -8.21
CA ASP A 551 -30.30 10.31 -9.33
C ASP A 551 -31.76 10.30 -8.89
N GLY A 552 -32.08 10.13 -7.59
CA GLY A 552 -33.41 10.12 -7.04
C GLY A 552 -34.24 8.88 -7.43
N VAL A 553 -33.60 7.82 -7.92
CA VAL A 553 -34.30 6.57 -8.31
C VAL A 553 -34.71 5.76 -7.09
N ILE A 554 -33.91 5.78 -6.02
CA ILE A 554 -34.21 5.09 -4.75
C ILE A 554 -34.29 6.07 -3.59
N SER A 555 -35.14 5.74 -2.59
CA SER A 555 -35.26 6.54 -1.36
C SER A 555 -34.04 6.40 -0.46
N ASN A 556 -33.82 7.35 0.49
CA ASN A 556 -32.76 7.27 1.45
C ASN A 556 -32.85 6.03 2.35
N GLU A 557 -34.06 5.60 2.70
CA GLU A 557 -34.27 4.39 3.51
C GLU A 557 -33.81 3.14 2.75
N THR A 558 -34.22 3.01 1.49
CA THR A 558 -33.79 1.90 0.60
C THR A 558 -32.29 1.91 0.38
N TYR A 559 -31.70 3.10 0.16
CA TYR A 559 -30.26 3.23 0.02
C TYR A 559 -29.50 2.74 1.23
N MET A 560 -29.88 3.21 2.43
CA MET A 560 -29.23 2.81 3.68
C MET A 560 -29.36 1.31 3.95
N GLN A 561 -30.50 0.72 3.65
CA GLN A 561 -30.71 -0.72 3.76
C GLN A 561 -29.78 -1.50 2.82
N LEU A 562 -29.77 -1.18 1.51
CA LEU A 562 -28.98 -1.87 0.51
C LEU A 562 -27.46 -1.73 0.76
N VAL A 563 -27.03 -0.54 1.17
CA VAL A 563 -25.60 -0.33 1.54
C VAL A 563 -25.24 -1.13 2.78
N SER A 564 -26.11 -1.19 3.80
CA SER A 564 -25.88 -2.01 5.01
C SER A 564 -25.77 -3.50 4.68
N GLU A 565 -26.57 -4.01 3.75
CA GLU A 565 -26.50 -5.41 3.29
C GLU A 565 -25.15 -5.69 2.59
N VAL A 566 -24.73 -4.80 1.69
CA VAL A 566 -23.45 -4.94 0.98
C VAL A 566 -22.26 -4.80 1.93
N ASP A 567 -22.29 -3.84 2.85
CA ASP A 567 -21.21 -3.65 3.84
C ASP A 567 -21.09 -4.87 4.79
N ALA A 568 -22.22 -5.45 5.20
CA ALA A 568 -22.25 -6.71 5.94
C ALA A 568 -21.68 -7.88 5.11
N ALA A 569 -22.01 -7.95 3.82
CA ALA A 569 -21.45 -8.95 2.91
C ALA A 569 -19.95 -8.78 2.70
N ILE A 570 -19.43 -7.56 2.60
CA ILE A 570 -17.98 -7.28 2.48
C ILE A 570 -17.21 -7.73 3.74
N THR A 571 -17.82 -7.54 4.92
CA THR A 571 -17.18 -7.81 6.22
C THR A 571 -17.25 -9.28 6.63
N SER A 572 -18.20 -10.03 6.07
CA SER A 572 -18.41 -11.44 6.40
C SER A 572 -17.39 -12.34 5.67
N ASP A 573 -16.76 -13.26 6.40
CA ASP A 573 -15.92 -14.35 5.87
C ASP A 573 -16.81 -15.46 5.25
N ILE A 574 -17.59 -15.11 4.21
CA ILE A 574 -18.46 -16.08 3.56
C ILE A 574 -17.66 -16.84 2.52
N THR A 575 -17.32 -18.07 2.85
CA THR A 575 -16.57 -18.99 2.00
C THR A 575 -17.35 -19.45 0.74
N ASN A 576 -18.67 -19.24 0.69
CA ASN A 576 -19.57 -19.75 -0.37
C ASN A 576 -20.44 -18.64 -0.99
N TRP A 577 -19.81 -17.53 -1.38
CA TRP A 577 -20.49 -16.42 -2.05
C TRP A 577 -21.29 -16.82 -3.33
N PRO A 578 -20.82 -17.73 -4.21
CA PRO A 578 -21.61 -18.19 -5.35
C PRO A 578 -22.93 -18.85 -4.96
N GLU A 579 -22.98 -19.54 -3.82
CA GLU A 579 -24.22 -20.15 -3.33
C GLU A 579 -25.21 -19.09 -2.80
N LEU A 580 -24.70 -18.06 -2.12
CA LEU A 580 -25.53 -16.95 -1.66
C LEU A 580 -26.21 -16.19 -2.82
N ILE A 581 -25.47 -15.95 -3.91
CA ILE A 581 -26.07 -15.33 -5.12
C ILE A 581 -27.15 -16.24 -5.69
N ARG A 582 -26.94 -17.56 -5.72
CA ARG A 582 -27.94 -18.52 -6.18
C ARG A 582 -29.19 -18.52 -5.32
N GLU A 583 -29.04 -18.51 -4.00
CA GLU A 583 -30.18 -18.42 -3.07
C GLU A 583 -30.96 -17.11 -3.22
N GLN A 584 -30.28 -15.98 -3.36
CA GLN A 584 -30.93 -14.67 -3.51
C GLN A 584 -31.54 -14.45 -4.89
N SER A 585 -30.97 -15.05 -5.93
CA SER A 585 -31.45 -14.85 -7.30
C SER A 585 -32.59 -15.81 -7.72
N GLY A 586 -32.87 -16.83 -6.90
CA GLY A 586 -33.82 -17.89 -7.30
C GLY A 586 -33.36 -18.67 -8.54
N ILE A 587 -32.12 -18.51 -8.96
CA ILE A 587 -31.54 -19.21 -10.11
C ILE A 587 -31.05 -20.56 -9.62
N HIS A 588 -31.93 -21.56 -9.69
CA HIS A 588 -31.48 -22.92 -9.54
C HIS A 588 -30.74 -23.37 -10.81
N PRO A 589 -29.59 -24.03 -10.70
CA PRO A 589 -28.94 -24.59 -11.89
C PRO A 589 -29.88 -25.56 -12.58
N PRO A 590 -29.91 -25.57 -13.93
CA PRO A 590 -30.85 -26.43 -14.64
C PRO A 590 -30.65 -27.87 -14.24
N ILE A 591 -31.72 -28.52 -13.76
CA ILE A 591 -31.75 -29.94 -13.46
C ILE A 591 -31.87 -30.69 -14.78
N ASN A 592 -30.76 -31.24 -15.24
CA ASN A 592 -30.67 -32.07 -16.46
C ASN A 592 -30.31 -33.52 -16.18
N ARG A 593 -30.09 -33.87 -14.92
CA ARG A 593 -29.84 -35.22 -14.45
C ARG A 593 -30.73 -35.53 -13.23
N LEU A 594 -31.29 -36.72 -13.17
CA LEU A 594 -32.04 -37.22 -12.02
C LEU A 594 -31.29 -38.45 -11.47
N LEU A 595 -30.83 -38.36 -10.23
CA LEU A 595 -30.22 -39.47 -9.53
C LEU A 595 -31.28 -40.09 -8.61
N SER A 596 -31.60 -41.35 -8.84
CA SER A 596 -32.47 -42.16 -7.99
C SER A 596 -31.65 -43.13 -7.15
N ALA A 597 -31.71 -42.96 -5.83
CA ALA A 597 -30.96 -43.80 -4.91
C ALA A 597 -31.92 -44.57 -3.96
N VAL A 598 -31.87 -45.90 -3.99
CA VAL A 598 -32.59 -46.71 -3.04
C VAL A 598 -31.71 -46.99 -1.84
N ILE A 599 -32.14 -46.55 -0.66
CA ILE A 599 -31.43 -46.64 0.63
C ILE A 599 -32.30 -47.27 1.70
N GLN A 600 -31.70 -47.69 2.80
CA GLN A 600 -32.45 -48.12 3.99
C GLN A 600 -33.00 -46.93 4.79
N GLU A 601 -34.15 -47.12 5.44
CA GLU A 601 -34.77 -46.09 6.28
C GLU A 601 -33.84 -45.52 7.35
N GLN A 602 -32.97 -46.34 7.91
CA GLN A 602 -31.98 -45.95 8.94
C GLN A 602 -30.89 -45.01 8.44
N ASP A 603 -30.61 -44.99 7.13
CA ASP A 603 -29.57 -44.16 6.51
C ASP A 603 -30.15 -42.86 5.97
N LEU A 604 -31.49 -42.60 6.13
CA LEU A 604 -32.20 -41.47 5.57
C LEU A 604 -31.68 -40.10 6.10
N GLU A 605 -31.66 -39.92 7.43
CA GLU A 605 -31.27 -38.63 8.06
C GLU A 605 -29.85 -38.25 7.70
N ASN A 606 -28.90 -39.20 7.76
CA ASN A 606 -27.51 -38.95 7.40
C ASN A 606 -27.33 -38.64 5.94
N SER A 607 -28.07 -39.31 5.05
CA SER A 607 -28.02 -39.10 3.62
C SER A 607 -28.65 -37.75 3.22
N LEU A 608 -29.82 -37.41 3.79
CA LEU A 608 -30.47 -36.10 3.57
C LEU A 608 -29.57 -34.95 4.04
N SER A 609 -29.01 -35.05 5.27
CA SER A 609 -28.11 -34.02 5.80
C SER A 609 -26.86 -33.85 4.93
N ALA A 610 -26.27 -34.95 4.44
CA ALA A 610 -25.08 -34.91 3.59
C ALA A 610 -25.37 -34.27 2.21
N LEU A 611 -26.49 -34.59 1.62
CA LEU A 611 -26.90 -34.12 0.30
C LEU A 611 -27.37 -32.66 0.34
N THR A 612 -28.16 -32.28 1.38
CA THR A 612 -28.63 -30.90 1.57
C THR A 612 -27.47 -29.94 1.86
N LYS A 613 -26.47 -30.38 2.64
CA LYS A 613 -25.22 -29.60 2.86
C LYS A 613 -24.43 -29.35 1.57
N LEU A 614 -24.62 -30.17 0.56
CA LEU A 614 -24.02 -29.99 -0.76
C LEU A 614 -24.92 -29.20 -1.72
N GLY A 615 -26.05 -28.68 -1.24
CA GLY A 615 -26.97 -27.85 -2.03
C GLY A 615 -27.87 -28.66 -3.00
N PHE A 616 -28.01 -29.97 -2.83
CA PHE A 616 -28.87 -30.77 -3.70
C PHE A 616 -30.32 -30.75 -3.26
N SER A 617 -31.23 -30.57 -4.23
CA SER A 617 -32.68 -30.74 -4.03
C SER A 617 -33.00 -32.22 -3.95
N VAL A 618 -33.52 -32.71 -2.79
CA VAL A 618 -33.74 -34.13 -2.52
C VAL A 618 -35.21 -34.34 -2.11
N THR A 619 -35.91 -35.19 -2.86
CA THR A 619 -37.21 -35.71 -2.50
C THR A 619 -37.12 -37.19 -2.16
N HIS A 620 -37.86 -37.66 -1.16
CA HIS A 620 -37.86 -39.08 -0.78
C HIS A 620 -39.22 -39.71 -0.93
N LEU A 621 -39.24 -40.94 -1.45
CA LEU A 621 -40.43 -41.75 -1.62
C LEU A 621 -40.30 -43.03 -0.79
N PRO A 622 -41.30 -43.38 0.07
CA PRO A 622 -41.28 -44.61 0.78
C PRO A 622 -41.49 -45.79 -0.20
N SER A 623 -40.62 -46.79 -0.12
CA SER A 623 -40.75 -48.02 -0.91
C SER A 623 -40.65 -49.24 0.02
N THR A 624 -41.53 -50.22 -0.16
CA THR A 624 -41.51 -51.48 0.56
C THR A 624 -40.85 -52.54 -0.32
N GLY A 625 -39.59 -52.88 0.03
CA GLY A 625 -38.86 -53.95 -0.65
C GLY A 625 -39.36 -55.33 -0.21
N GLY A 626 -39.54 -56.22 -1.15
CA GLY A 626 -40.03 -57.61 -0.87
C GLY A 626 -38.98 -58.50 -0.18
N PHE A 627 -37.76 -58.10 0.00
CA PHE A 627 -36.72 -58.87 0.67
C PHE A 627 -36.58 -58.41 2.13
N LEU A 628 -36.84 -59.31 3.05
CA LEU A 628 -36.75 -59.14 4.50
C LEU A 628 -37.82 -58.24 5.17
N GLY A 629 -38.90 -57.79 4.47
CA GLY A 629 -39.97 -57.00 5.05
C GLY A 629 -39.53 -55.64 5.65
N ARG A 630 -38.36 -55.16 5.30
CA ARG A 630 -37.83 -53.87 5.80
C ARG A 630 -38.20 -52.73 4.84
N ARG A 631 -38.42 -51.54 5.42
CA ARG A 631 -38.75 -50.36 4.67
C ARG A 631 -37.47 -49.83 4.01
N SER A 632 -37.52 -49.64 2.71
CA SER A 632 -36.52 -48.95 1.92
C SER A 632 -37.13 -47.61 1.47
N LEU A 633 -36.25 -46.66 1.21
CA LEU A 633 -36.63 -45.34 0.71
C LEU A 633 -35.90 -45.04 -0.59
N THR A 634 -36.59 -44.45 -1.52
CA THR A 634 -36.01 -44.01 -2.78
C THR A 634 -35.83 -42.48 -2.70
N LEU A 635 -34.58 -42.04 -2.74
CA LEU A 635 -34.23 -40.61 -2.86
C LEU A 635 -34.21 -40.25 -4.33
N LEU A 636 -34.91 -39.16 -4.68
CA LEU A 636 -34.82 -38.52 -5.97
C LEU A 636 -34.03 -37.24 -5.81
N ILE A 637 -32.89 -37.13 -6.51
CA ILE A 637 -31.95 -36.03 -6.37
C ILE A 637 -31.81 -35.36 -7.73
N GLY A 638 -32.23 -34.10 -7.84
CA GLY A 638 -32.00 -33.28 -9.02
C GLY A 638 -30.55 -32.79 -9.10
N LEU A 639 -29.88 -33.01 -10.23
CA LEU A 639 -28.48 -32.69 -10.43
C LEU A 639 -28.27 -31.92 -11.74
N SER A 640 -27.26 -31.06 -11.75
CA SER A 640 -26.71 -30.52 -13.00
C SER A 640 -25.64 -31.48 -13.54
N GLU A 641 -25.32 -31.36 -14.82
CA GLU A 641 -24.31 -32.16 -15.48
C GLU A 641 -22.95 -32.07 -14.77
N GLY A 642 -22.33 -33.22 -14.48
CA GLY A 642 -21.02 -33.30 -13.80
C GLY A 642 -21.08 -33.41 -12.27
N GLN A 643 -22.27 -33.27 -11.64
CA GLN A 643 -22.41 -33.34 -10.18
C GLN A 643 -22.69 -34.77 -9.67
N GLU A 644 -22.86 -35.75 -10.56
CA GLU A 644 -23.21 -37.13 -10.22
C GLU A 644 -22.16 -37.78 -9.31
N SER A 645 -20.88 -37.54 -9.60
CA SER A 645 -19.78 -38.14 -8.82
C SER A 645 -19.75 -37.63 -7.38
N THR A 646 -20.16 -36.39 -7.16
CA THR A 646 -20.22 -35.75 -5.82
C THR A 646 -21.38 -36.31 -5.01
N ALA A 647 -22.56 -36.45 -5.62
CA ALA A 647 -23.74 -37.04 -4.99
C ALA A 647 -23.52 -38.51 -4.65
N VAL A 648 -22.89 -39.29 -5.55
CA VAL A 648 -22.54 -40.70 -5.32
C VAL A 648 -21.56 -40.87 -4.18
N LYS A 649 -20.53 -40.01 -4.06
CA LYS A 649 -19.59 -40.03 -2.94
C LYS A 649 -20.29 -39.69 -1.60
N ALA A 650 -21.18 -38.71 -1.58
CA ALA A 650 -21.96 -38.39 -0.38
C ALA A 650 -22.79 -39.57 0.10
N LEU A 651 -23.52 -40.21 -0.82
CA LEU A 651 -24.33 -41.41 -0.53
C LEU A 651 -23.47 -42.61 -0.09
N SER A 652 -22.34 -42.84 -0.73
CA SER A 652 -21.39 -43.91 -0.36
C SER A 652 -20.84 -43.75 1.06
N ASN A 653 -20.63 -42.51 1.50
CA ASN A 653 -20.16 -42.23 2.86
C ASN A 653 -21.28 -42.34 3.91
N SER A 654 -22.52 -42.04 3.55
CA SER A 654 -23.70 -42.08 4.43
C SER A 654 -24.31 -43.48 4.56
N CYS A 655 -24.29 -44.28 3.48
CA CYS A 655 -24.93 -45.61 3.41
C CYS A 655 -23.87 -46.74 3.49
N LYS A 656 -23.33 -46.96 4.68
CA LYS A 656 -22.31 -48.02 4.87
C LYS A 656 -22.91 -49.43 4.95
N LYS A 657 -22.26 -50.41 4.28
CA LYS A 657 -22.60 -51.80 4.45
C LYS A 657 -22.30 -52.28 5.85
N ARG A 658 -23.26 -53.01 6.47
CA ARG A 658 -23.14 -53.58 7.81
C ARG A 658 -23.68 -55.01 7.82
N VAL A 659 -23.19 -55.83 8.76
CA VAL A 659 -23.69 -57.19 8.97
C VAL A 659 -24.78 -57.15 10.03
N GLU A 660 -25.97 -57.59 9.68
CA GLU A 660 -27.09 -57.81 10.62
C GLU A 660 -27.41 -59.27 10.72
N TYR A 661 -27.87 -59.68 11.91
CA TYR A 661 -28.21 -61.06 12.19
C TYR A 661 -29.74 -61.25 12.14
N LEU A 662 -30.21 -62.10 11.23
CA LEU A 662 -31.65 -62.44 11.12
C LEU A 662 -31.98 -63.51 12.15
N SER A 663 -32.92 -63.19 13.06
CA SER A 663 -33.59 -64.18 13.87
C SER A 663 -34.84 -64.69 13.10
N THR A 664 -34.89 -65.93 12.83
CA THR A 664 -36.07 -66.61 12.25
C THR A 664 -37.23 -66.54 13.23
N PRO A 665 -38.50 -66.28 12.78
CA PRO A 665 -39.66 -66.28 13.68
C PRO A 665 -39.87 -67.70 14.23
N LEU A 666 -40.09 -67.81 15.53
CA LEU A 666 -40.46 -69.03 16.24
C LEU A 666 -41.90 -69.41 15.82
N GLU A 667 -42.06 -70.17 14.74
CA GLU A 667 -43.25 -71.01 14.61
C GLU A 667 -43.05 -72.33 15.29
N ALA A 668 -43.99 -72.64 16.14
CA ALA A 668 -44.14 -73.71 17.08
C ALA A 668 -43.50 -75.08 16.70
N GLY A 669 -42.59 -75.59 17.57
CA GLY A 669 -42.15 -76.95 17.54
C GLY A 669 -40.68 -77.14 18.02
N SER A 670 -40.50 -77.87 19.07
CA SER A 670 -39.27 -78.19 19.80
C SER A 670 -38.05 -78.56 18.92
N MET A 671 -37.24 -77.53 18.54
CA MET A 671 -35.89 -77.67 17.98
C MET A 671 -34.91 -76.64 18.54
N PRO A 672 -33.60 -76.99 18.64
CA PRO A 672 -32.59 -76.07 19.20
C PRO A 672 -32.54 -74.75 18.43
N PHE A 673 -32.34 -73.68 19.17
CA PHE A 673 -32.28 -72.27 18.66
C PHE A 673 -31.48 -72.19 17.34
N PRO A 674 -32.10 -71.74 16.23
CA PRO A 674 -31.33 -71.59 15.03
C PRO A 674 -30.32 -70.45 15.22
N ASN A 675 -29.07 -70.72 14.86
CA ASN A 675 -28.02 -69.71 14.88
C ASN A 675 -28.42 -68.54 13.99
N PRO A 676 -28.33 -67.31 14.47
CA PRO A 676 -28.66 -66.13 13.66
C PRO A 676 -27.79 -66.11 12.41
N ILE A 677 -28.42 -65.98 11.23
CA ILE A 677 -27.74 -65.97 9.94
C ILE A 677 -27.21 -64.51 9.67
N PRO A 678 -25.88 -64.34 9.50
CA PRO A 678 -25.36 -63.02 9.15
C PRO A 678 -25.72 -62.64 7.71
N VAL A 679 -26.37 -61.50 7.54
CA VAL A 679 -26.74 -60.96 6.24
C VAL A 679 -26.14 -59.55 6.08
N ASN A 680 -25.49 -59.31 4.97
CA ASN A 680 -24.98 -57.99 4.64
C ASN A 680 -26.16 -57.05 4.24
N VAL A 681 -26.37 -56.01 5.02
CA VAL A 681 -27.40 -55.01 4.79
C VAL A 681 -26.76 -53.63 4.68
N GLY A 682 -27.45 -52.65 4.10
CA GLY A 682 -26.92 -51.32 3.89
C GLY A 682 -26.32 -51.09 2.49
N GLY A 683 -25.78 -49.95 2.27
CA GLY A 683 -25.39 -49.49 0.95
C GLY A 683 -26.54 -48.79 0.21
N ALA A 684 -26.24 -48.19 -0.92
CA ALA A 684 -27.23 -47.53 -1.80
C ALA A 684 -27.17 -48.16 -3.20
N THR A 685 -28.33 -48.36 -3.81
CA THR A 685 -28.42 -48.69 -5.24
C THR A 685 -28.80 -47.42 -5.99
N ILE A 686 -27.95 -47.03 -6.92
CA ILE A 686 -28.01 -45.70 -7.54
C ILE A 686 -28.26 -45.88 -9.04
N PHE A 687 -29.24 -45.13 -9.57
CA PHE A 687 -29.52 -45.03 -10.98
C PHE A 687 -29.44 -43.55 -11.37
N VAL A 688 -28.87 -43.21 -12.53
CA VAL A 688 -28.79 -41.87 -13.08
C VAL A 688 -29.53 -41.82 -14.40
N PHE A 689 -30.45 -40.85 -14.54
CA PHE A 689 -31.27 -40.67 -15.71
C PHE A 689 -30.99 -39.28 -16.30
N GLU A 690 -31.08 -39.13 -17.61
CA GLU A 690 -31.12 -37.86 -18.28
C GLU A 690 -32.54 -37.27 -18.18
N VAL A 691 -32.64 -35.97 -17.83
CA VAL A 691 -33.94 -35.26 -17.72
C VAL A 691 -34.11 -34.41 -18.97
N GLU A 692 -35.08 -34.75 -19.78
CA GLU A 692 -35.42 -33.99 -21.00
C GLU A 692 -36.10 -32.66 -20.67
N ARG A 693 -36.87 -32.61 -19.57
CA ARG A 693 -37.61 -31.42 -19.15
C ARG A 693 -37.81 -31.41 -17.64
N TYR A 694 -37.47 -30.31 -16.99
CA TYR A 694 -37.75 -30.03 -15.59
C TYR A 694 -38.51 -28.73 -15.47
N GLU A 695 -39.60 -28.72 -14.71
CA GLU A 695 -40.41 -27.54 -14.41
C GLU A 695 -40.70 -27.51 -12.91
N GLU A 696 -40.54 -26.36 -12.29
CA GLU A 696 -40.90 -26.09 -10.90
C GLU A 696 -41.96 -24.98 -10.92
N PHE A 697 -43.07 -25.19 -10.18
CA PHE A 697 -44.22 -24.28 -10.17
C PHE A 697 -44.29 -23.55 -8.83
#